data_cba8f0ba970be692eba9b4666192427a
#
_entry.id   cba8f0ba970be692eba9b4666192427a
#
_cell.length_a   1.000
_cell.length_b   1.000
_cell.length_c   1.000
_cell.angle_alpha   90.00
_cell.angle_beta   90.00
_cell.angle_gamma   90.00
#
_symmetry.space_group_name_H-M   'P 1'
#
loop_
_entity.id
_entity.type
_entity.pdbx_description
1 polymer ?
#
loop_
_entity_poly.entity_id
_entity_poly.type
_entity_poly.pdbx_seq_one_letter_code
_entity_poly.pdbx_strand_id
1 'polypeptide(L)'
;MEPNILSHIASRTGISSRQIAATAALLDSGATIPFISRYRKEATGCLDETQIQAIATAYEEAVETEKRRAFIIDAINSQGKLTDELKAKIESATDTTTLEDLYLPYKQKRRTRAEIAREKGLEPLAKIIMAQRNDRIRQAAERFVGKDVADSDTAIAGALDIIAEWVAENNAVRQSVRNTFAREAVITAKVVKGKEEEASNFQNYFDFSSPLKRCGSHHLLAIRRGEREGLLKVDISIDGERMTERIASRMLHGNGEASQLVELAITDSYKRLIKPSIENEFAALSKDDADENAISMFAQNVRQLLFAPPLGHKRVLAIDPGYRTGCKVVCLDSQGNLLHNDVIYPTPPRNETAMAAKKIANLIETYRIDAIALGNGTASRETERFLGSLRYNRDVRVFVVSEDGASIYSASKVARDEFPDKDVTVRGAVSIGRRLIDPLAELVKIEPRSIGVGQYQHDVNQTKLKKALEFTVESCVNSVGVNLNTASKELLTYVSGVGTQLAQNIVDYRAANGDFRTRRQLLNVPKLGPKAFEQCAGFLRIPDGDNPLDNTAVHPENYPLVEQMAAECHCSVDDLIRNKAAQATINLQQYATAAHGMPTLLDIMAELDKPGRDPRKAISVMKFDDTVNSFDDLREGLVLNGIVTNITQFGVFVDIGIKENGLVHISELSDHYVSTPSDVVALHQQLRVRIKAIDAERRRIALTLKNVDQQ
;
A
#
# COMPACT_ATOMS: atom_id res chain seq x y z
N MET A 1 -6.23 8.57 -27.10
CA MET A 1 -6.45 7.28 -26.38
C MET A 1 -7.47 6.48 -27.18
N GLU A 2 -7.24 5.18 -27.37
CA GLU A 2 -8.14 4.31 -28.14
C GLU A 2 -9.46 4.09 -27.42
N PRO A 3 -10.62 3.99 -28.13
CA PRO A 3 -11.93 3.82 -27.50
C PRO A 3 -12.04 2.59 -26.60
N ASN A 4 -11.34 1.50 -26.95
CA ASN A 4 -11.33 0.26 -26.19
C ASN A 4 -10.64 0.44 -24.81
N ILE A 5 -9.54 1.19 -24.77
CA ILE A 5 -8.83 1.50 -23.52
C ILE A 5 -9.72 2.35 -22.60
N LEU A 6 -10.38 3.39 -23.16
CA LEU A 6 -11.31 4.23 -22.40
C LEU A 6 -12.47 3.42 -21.79
N SER A 7 -13.08 2.54 -22.58
CA SER A 7 -14.18 1.68 -22.12
C SER A 7 -13.72 0.72 -21.03
N HIS A 8 -12.53 0.14 -21.18
CA HIS A 8 -11.95 -0.76 -20.17
C HIS A 8 -11.70 -0.04 -18.85
N ILE A 9 -11.03 1.13 -18.88
CA ILE A 9 -10.77 1.92 -17.67
C ILE A 9 -12.10 2.36 -17.02
N ALA A 10 -13.09 2.80 -17.81
CA ALA A 10 -14.39 3.24 -17.31
C ALA A 10 -15.13 2.09 -16.58
N SER A 11 -15.12 0.87 -17.15
CA SER A 11 -15.76 -0.28 -16.53
C SER A 11 -15.11 -0.67 -15.19
N ARG A 12 -13.80 -0.49 -15.07
CA ARG A 12 -13.03 -0.86 -13.88
C ARG A 12 -13.10 0.20 -12.76
N THR A 13 -13.06 1.48 -13.13
CA THR A 13 -13.02 2.58 -12.17
C THR A 13 -14.38 3.19 -11.84
N GLY A 14 -15.40 2.93 -12.67
CA GLY A 14 -16.71 3.58 -12.55
C GLY A 14 -16.70 5.06 -12.92
N ILE A 15 -15.60 5.56 -13.49
CA ILE A 15 -15.41 6.97 -13.86
C ILE A 15 -15.82 7.18 -15.34
N SER A 16 -16.38 8.34 -15.64
CA SER A 16 -16.84 8.64 -17.02
C SER A 16 -15.66 8.71 -18.00
N SER A 17 -15.88 8.24 -19.24
CA SER A 17 -14.85 8.25 -20.30
C SER A 17 -14.30 9.65 -20.57
N ARG A 18 -15.13 10.72 -20.40
CA ARG A 18 -14.70 12.11 -20.56
C ARG A 18 -13.66 12.49 -19.50
N GLN A 19 -13.91 12.17 -18.24
CA GLN A 19 -12.99 12.45 -17.14
C GLN A 19 -11.69 11.66 -17.27
N ILE A 20 -11.78 10.38 -17.66
CA ILE A 20 -10.63 9.53 -17.94
C ILE A 20 -9.75 10.13 -19.05
N ALA A 21 -10.36 10.54 -20.18
CA ALA A 21 -9.62 11.11 -21.30
C ALA A 21 -8.91 12.42 -20.91
N ALA A 22 -9.58 13.29 -20.17
CA ALA A 22 -9.01 14.54 -19.69
C ALA A 22 -7.86 14.30 -18.71
N THR A 23 -8.04 13.37 -17.76
CA THR A 23 -7.00 13.00 -16.77
C THR A 23 -5.78 12.39 -17.46
N ALA A 24 -5.99 11.47 -18.41
CA ALA A 24 -4.90 10.87 -19.15
C ALA A 24 -4.11 11.89 -19.99
N ALA A 25 -4.78 12.84 -20.63
CA ALA A 25 -4.11 13.91 -21.37
C ALA A 25 -3.23 14.78 -20.45
N LEU A 26 -3.67 15.04 -19.22
CA LEU A 26 -2.86 15.75 -18.21
C LEU A 26 -1.66 14.93 -17.77
N LEU A 27 -1.84 13.62 -17.50
CA LEU A 27 -0.75 12.72 -17.16
C LEU A 27 0.28 12.57 -18.28
N ASP A 28 -0.17 12.43 -19.54
CA ASP A 28 0.70 12.36 -20.73
C ASP A 28 1.47 13.68 -20.94
N SER A 29 0.90 14.81 -20.55
CA SER A 29 1.62 16.09 -20.53
C SER A 29 2.66 16.18 -19.42
N GLY A 30 2.74 15.19 -18.52
CA GLY A 30 3.65 15.09 -17.39
C GLY A 30 3.20 15.90 -16.17
N ALA A 31 1.90 16.14 -16.01
CA ALA A 31 1.35 16.67 -14.77
C ALA A 31 1.30 15.58 -13.70
N THR A 32 1.62 15.94 -12.46
CA THR A 32 1.61 15.02 -11.32
C THR A 32 0.20 14.86 -10.75
N ILE A 33 -0.04 13.75 -10.07
CA ILE A 33 -1.37 13.46 -9.47
C ILE A 33 -1.78 14.52 -8.45
N PRO A 34 -0.94 14.95 -7.50
CA PRO A 34 -1.30 16.00 -6.55
C PRO A 34 -1.63 17.34 -7.25
N PHE A 35 -0.90 17.70 -8.31
CA PHE A 35 -1.16 18.91 -9.07
C PHE A 35 -2.52 18.84 -9.80
N ILE A 36 -2.82 17.72 -10.46
CA ILE A 36 -4.08 17.52 -11.17
C ILE A 36 -5.25 17.58 -10.20
N SER A 37 -5.22 16.88 -9.09
CA SER A 37 -6.31 16.81 -8.11
C SER A 37 -6.61 18.17 -7.48
N ARG A 38 -5.58 18.99 -7.27
CA ARG A 38 -5.73 20.28 -6.58
C ARG A 38 -5.96 21.45 -7.53
N TYR A 39 -5.27 21.51 -8.66
CA TYR A 39 -5.23 22.69 -9.52
C TYR A 39 -5.84 22.49 -10.92
N ARG A 40 -6.38 21.29 -11.23
CA ARG A 40 -7.01 20.98 -12.53
C ARG A 40 -8.39 20.34 -12.35
N LYS A 41 -9.11 20.75 -11.31
CA LYS A 41 -10.43 20.21 -10.91
C LYS A 41 -11.48 20.35 -12.01
N GLU A 42 -11.50 21.46 -12.70
CA GLU A 42 -12.45 21.73 -13.79
C GLU A 42 -12.24 20.78 -14.97
N ALA A 43 -10.99 20.51 -15.31
CA ALA A 43 -10.64 19.62 -16.42
C ALA A 43 -11.03 18.16 -16.11
N THR A 44 -10.87 17.73 -14.86
CA THR A 44 -11.12 16.34 -14.44
C THR A 44 -12.53 16.13 -13.87
N GLY A 45 -13.32 17.19 -13.67
CA GLY A 45 -14.62 17.11 -13.02
C GLY A 45 -14.51 16.76 -11.55
N CYS A 46 -13.55 17.37 -10.83
CA CYS A 46 -13.30 17.25 -9.40
C CYS A 46 -12.89 15.84 -8.93
N LEU A 47 -12.17 15.09 -9.75
CA LEU A 47 -11.60 13.81 -9.31
C LEU A 47 -10.57 14.04 -8.18
N ASP A 48 -10.64 13.19 -7.16
CA ASP A 48 -9.67 13.17 -6.08
C ASP A 48 -8.36 12.42 -6.44
N GLU A 49 -7.36 12.50 -5.58
CA GLU A 49 -6.06 11.86 -5.81
C GLU A 49 -6.17 10.34 -5.99
N THR A 50 -7.06 9.67 -5.25
CA THR A 50 -7.26 8.22 -5.32
C THR A 50 -7.91 7.81 -6.65
N GLN A 51 -8.88 8.59 -7.13
CA GLN A 51 -9.53 8.38 -8.41
C GLN A 51 -8.56 8.60 -9.57
N ILE A 52 -7.74 9.65 -9.51
CA ILE A 52 -6.69 9.92 -10.52
C ILE A 52 -5.63 8.83 -10.52
N GLN A 53 -5.19 8.36 -9.34
CA GLN A 53 -4.26 7.23 -9.22
C GLN A 53 -4.86 5.95 -9.80
N ALA A 54 -6.15 5.66 -9.55
CA ALA A 54 -6.83 4.50 -10.12
C ALA A 54 -6.86 4.56 -11.65
N ILE A 55 -7.11 5.75 -12.23
CA ILE A 55 -7.04 5.97 -13.69
C ILE A 55 -5.61 5.74 -14.18
N ALA A 56 -4.60 6.30 -13.53
CA ALA A 56 -3.20 6.17 -13.92
C ALA A 56 -2.75 4.69 -13.93
N THR A 57 -3.09 3.94 -12.86
CA THR A 57 -2.79 2.52 -12.76
C THR A 57 -3.50 1.71 -13.84
N ALA A 58 -4.81 1.92 -14.04
CA ALA A 58 -5.58 1.22 -15.06
C ALA A 58 -5.09 1.56 -16.48
N TYR A 59 -4.60 2.78 -16.70
CA TYR A 59 -4.02 3.20 -17.97
C TYR A 59 -2.67 2.51 -18.24
N GLU A 60 -1.77 2.44 -17.26
CA GLU A 60 -0.52 1.67 -17.37
C GLU A 60 -0.80 0.20 -17.75
N GLU A 61 -1.73 -0.46 -17.05
CA GLU A 61 -2.12 -1.84 -17.31
C GLU A 61 -2.74 -2.03 -18.70
N ALA A 62 -3.59 -1.10 -19.14
CA ALA A 62 -4.18 -1.15 -20.47
C ALA A 62 -3.12 -1.01 -21.57
N VAL A 63 -2.15 -0.10 -21.39
CA VAL A 63 -1.01 0.06 -22.33
C VAL A 63 -0.16 -1.22 -22.40
N GLU A 64 0.09 -1.88 -21.27
CA GLU A 64 0.80 -3.16 -21.25
C GLU A 64 0.00 -4.28 -21.97
N THR A 65 -1.31 -4.31 -21.78
CA THR A 65 -2.21 -5.26 -22.46
C THR A 65 -2.19 -5.03 -23.97
N GLU A 66 -2.20 -3.78 -24.44
CA GLU A 66 -2.10 -3.46 -25.88
C GLU A 66 -0.74 -3.84 -26.48
N LYS A 67 0.34 -3.58 -25.77
CA LYS A 67 1.68 -4.06 -26.20
C LYS A 67 1.70 -5.60 -26.32
N ARG A 68 1.08 -6.28 -25.36
CA ARG A 68 1.00 -7.74 -25.38
C ARG A 68 0.12 -8.24 -26.52
N ARG A 69 -1.00 -7.58 -26.80
CA ARG A 69 -1.88 -7.87 -27.95
C ARG A 69 -1.12 -7.75 -29.28
N ALA A 70 -0.41 -6.64 -29.47
CA ALA A 70 0.37 -6.42 -30.68
C ALA A 70 1.45 -7.50 -30.87
N PHE A 71 2.16 -7.85 -29.79
CA PHE A 71 3.13 -8.95 -29.81
C PHE A 71 2.49 -10.30 -30.23
N ILE A 72 1.31 -10.64 -29.68
CA ILE A 72 0.62 -11.90 -29.99
C ILE A 72 0.20 -11.93 -31.48
N ILE A 73 -0.36 -10.84 -31.98
CA ILE A 73 -0.75 -10.73 -33.40
C ILE A 73 0.47 -10.95 -34.31
N ASP A 74 1.58 -10.28 -34.02
CA ASP A 74 2.82 -10.39 -34.81
C ASP A 74 3.40 -11.81 -34.75
N ALA A 75 3.43 -12.41 -33.54
CA ALA A 75 3.93 -13.76 -33.32
C ALA A 75 3.12 -14.84 -34.06
N ILE A 76 1.79 -14.70 -34.14
CA ILE A 76 0.92 -15.63 -34.88
C ILE A 76 1.02 -15.37 -36.38
N ASN A 77 1.11 -14.10 -36.80
CA ASN A 77 1.22 -13.74 -38.22
C ASN A 77 2.56 -14.21 -38.81
N SER A 78 3.65 -14.13 -38.08
CA SER A 78 4.97 -14.62 -38.50
C SER A 78 4.99 -16.14 -38.69
N GLN A 79 4.07 -16.89 -38.07
CA GLN A 79 3.85 -18.32 -38.29
C GLN A 79 2.92 -18.61 -39.48
N GLY A 80 2.35 -17.61 -40.15
CA GLY A 80 1.39 -17.76 -41.22
C GLY A 80 0.05 -18.39 -40.80
N LYS A 81 -0.30 -18.29 -39.51
CA LYS A 81 -1.49 -18.92 -38.92
C LYS A 81 -2.57 -17.92 -38.50
N LEU A 82 -2.36 -16.63 -38.73
CA LEU A 82 -3.32 -15.60 -38.36
C LEU A 82 -4.46 -15.56 -39.37
N THR A 83 -5.66 -15.93 -38.92
CA THR A 83 -6.89 -15.78 -39.70
C THR A 83 -7.64 -14.53 -39.27
N ASP A 84 -8.51 -13.97 -40.16
CA ASP A 84 -9.30 -12.78 -39.85
C ASP A 84 -10.21 -12.99 -38.63
N GLU A 85 -10.77 -14.20 -38.48
CA GLU A 85 -11.60 -14.55 -37.32
C GLU A 85 -10.78 -14.57 -36.01
N LEU A 86 -9.58 -15.12 -36.04
CA LEU A 86 -8.69 -15.15 -34.88
C LEU A 86 -8.23 -13.77 -34.53
N LYS A 87 -7.88 -12.94 -35.50
CA LYS A 87 -7.50 -11.54 -35.32
C LYS A 87 -8.63 -10.77 -34.65
N ALA A 88 -9.86 -10.89 -35.13
CA ALA A 88 -11.02 -10.24 -34.51
C ALA A 88 -11.24 -10.68 -33.06
N LYS A 89 -11.04 -11.99 -32.74
CA LYS A 89 -11.10 -12.48 -31.34
C LYS A 89 -10.02 -11.90 -30.46
N ILE A 90 -8.77 -11.78 -30.96
CA ILE A 90 -7.66 -11.19 -30.24
C ILE A 90 -7.90 -9.67 -30.01
N GLU A 91 -8.40 -8.96 -31.02
CA GLU A 91 -8.73 -7.54 -30.92
C GLU A 91 -9.88 -7.25 -29.95
N SER A 92 -10.86 -8.16 -29.85
CA SER A 92 -12.00 -8.04 -28.93
C SER A 92 -11.72 -8.49 -27.50
N ALA A 93 -10.61 -9.18 -27.25
CA ALA A 93 -10.27 -9.64 -25.90
C ALA A 93 -9.97 -8.45 -24.97
N THR A 94 -10.60 -8.40 -23.81
CA THR A 94 -10.51 -7.28 -22.86
C THR A 94 -9.46 -7.47 -21.76
N ASP A 95 -9.00 -8.70 -21.57
CA ASP A 95 -8.07 -9.06 -20.50
C ASP A 95 -6.91 -9.91 -21.01
N THR A 96 -5.80 -9.85 -20.27
CA THR A 96 -4.57 -10.58 -20.61
C THR A 96 -4.74 -12.09 -20.58
N THR A 97 -5.62 -12.62 -19.71
CA THR A 97 -5.87 -14.05 -19.59
C THR A 97 -6.50 -14.62 -20.87
N THR A 98 -7.51 -13.93 -21.39
CA THR A 98 -8.15 -14.27 -22.67
C THR A 98 -7.16 -14.18 -23.82
N LEU A 99 -6.28 -13.15 -23.84
CA LEU A 99 -5.22 -13.03 -24.85
C LEU A 99 -4.23 -14.20 -24.79
N GLU A 100 -3.78 -14.59 -23.61
CA GLU A 100 -2.85 -15.72 -23.45
C GLU A 100 -3.50 -17.05 -23.84
N ASP A 101 -4.79 -17.27 -23.57
CA ASP A 101 -5.51 -18.47 -24.02
C ASP A 101 -5.63 -18.55 -25.53
N LEU A 102 -5.92 -17.43 -26.20
CA LEU A 102 -5.94 -17.37 -27.65
C LEU A 102 -4.57 -17.62 -28.29
N TYR A 103 -3.51 -17.21 -27.59
CA TYR A 103 -2.12 -17.43 -28.02
C TYR A 103 -1.59 -18.83 -27.70
N LEU A 104 -2.15 -19.52 -26.70
CA LEU A 104 -1.65 -20.80 -26.18
C LEU A 104 -1.37 -21.86 -27.25
N PRO A 105 -2.23 -22.08 -28.28
CA PRO A 105 -1.98 -23.04 -29.36
C PRO A 105 -0.82 -22.69 -30.29
N TYR A 106 -0.42 -21.39 -30.31
CA TYR A 106 0.61 -20.85 -31.21
C TYR A 106 1.94 -20.57 -30.49
N LYS A 107 1.94 -20.66 -29.15
CA LYS A 107 3.12 -20.44 -28.34
C LYS A 107 4.16 -21.53 -28.59
N GLN A 108 5.40 -21.14 -28.84
CA GLN A 108 6.50 -22.10 -28.95
C GLN A 108 6.62 -22.89 -27.64
N LYS A 109 6.42 -24.19 -27.73
CA LYS A 109 6.51 -25.11 -26.59
C LYS A 109 7.85 -25.83 -26.60
N ARG A 110 8.28 -26.27 -25.42
CA ARG A 110 9.30 -27.32 -25.34
C ARG A 110 8.72 -28.61 -25.90
N ARG A 111 9.56 -29.50 -26.44
CA ARG A 111 9.16 -30.79 -27.04
C ARG A 111 8.22 -31.55 -26.13
N THR A 112 6.89 -31.48 -26.44
CA THR A 112 5.83 -32.11 -25.65
C THR A 112 5.59 -33.56 -26.13
N ARG A 113 4.88 -34.38 -25.32
CA ARG A 113 4.48 -35.71 -25.72
C ARG A 113 3.63 -35.69 -27.00
N ALA A 114 2.73 -34.72 -27.10
CA ALA A 114 1.89 -34.52 -28.28
C ALA A 114 2.72 -34.11 -29.51
N GLU A 115 3.78 -33.30 -29.35
CA GLU A 115 4.65 -32.94 -30.46
C GLU A 115 5.47 -34.12 -30.95
N ILE A 116 6.01 -34.92 -30.04
CA ILE A 116 6.67 -36.22 -30.40
C ILE A 116 5.71 -37.13 -31.14
N ALA A 117 4.44 -37.19 -30.77
CA ALA A 117 3.43 -38.00 -31.44
C ALA A 117 3.09 -37.42 -32.83
N ARG A 118 3.08 -36.08 -32.98
CA ARG A 118 2.90 -35.46 -34.34
C ARG A 118 4.12 -35.72 -35.24
N GLU A 119 5.33 -35.65 -34.73
CA GLU A 119 6.55 -36.01 -35.46
C GLU A 119 6.49 -37.47 -35.98
N LYS A 120 5.85 -38.37 -35.24
CA LYS A 120 5.60 -39.76 -35.63
C LYS A 120 4.42 -39.95 -36.60
N GLY A 121 3.78 -38.85 -37.01
CA GLY A 121 2.66 -38.87 -37.95
C GLY A 121 1.32 -39.35 -37.37
N LEU A 122 1.10 -39.30 -36.06
CA LEU A 122 -0.09 -39.82 -35.39
C LEU A 122 -1.28 -38.84 -35.32
N GLU A 123 -1.15 -37.64 -35.84
CA GLU A 123 -2.22 -36.63 -35.84
C GLU A 123 -3.48 -37.07 -36.63
N PRO A 124 -3.38 -37.76 -37.81
CA PRO A 124 -4.56 -38.26 -38.47
C PRO A 124 -5.31 -39.31 -37.63
N LEU A 125 -4.61 -40.18 -36.89
CA LEU A 125 -5.25 -41.13 -35.99
C LEU A 125 -5.98 -40.38 -34.83
N ALA A 126 -5.36 -39.34 -34.26
CA ALA A 126 -6.01 -38.52 -33.27
C ALA A 126 -7.32 -37.87 -33.79
N LYS A 127 -7.32 -37.39 -35.05
CA LYS A 127 -8.54 -36.87 -35.71
C LYS A 127 -9.63 -37.93 -35.91
N ILE A 128 -9.26 -39.17 -36.24
CA ILE A 128 -10.20 -40.30 -36.37
C ILE A 128 -10.83 -40.61 -35.00
N ILE A 129 -10.03 -40.68 -33.93
CA ILE A 129 -10.53 -40.94 -32.58
C ILE A 129 -11.43 -39.80 -32.12
N MET A 130 -11.00 -38.53 -32.30
CA MET A 130 -11.75 -37.36 -31.88
C MET A 130 -13.08 -37.19 -32.62
N ALA A 131 -13.18 -37.66 -33.84
CA ALA A 131 -14.45 -37.66 -34.60
C ALA A 131 -15.51 -38.57 -34.01
N GLN A 132 -15.17 -39.59 -33.21
CA GLN A 132 -16.05 -40.52 -32.47
C GLN A 132 -17.07 -41.22 -33.38
N ARG A 133 -16.69 -41.49 -34.63
CA ARG A 133 -17.57 -42.13 -35.66
C ARG A 133 -17.15 -43.54 -35.99
N ASN A 134 -16.00 -43.99 -35.48
CA ASN A 134 -15.41 -45.26 -35.82
C ASN A 134 -15.18 -46.11 -34.56
N ASP A 135 -15.75 -47.31 -34.51
CA ASP A 135 -15.60 -48.26 -33.39
C ASP A 135 -14.48 -49.30 -33.61
N ARG A 136 -13.75 -49.23 -34.75
CA ARG A 136 -12.62 -50.11 -35.05
C ARG A 136 -11.29 -49.32 -34.95
N ILE A 137 -11.04 -48.72 -33.82
CA ILE A 137 -9.86 -47.82 -33.65
C ILE A 137 -8.55 -48.61 -33.71
N ARG A 138 -8.49 -49.83 -33.16
CA ARG A 138 -7.30 -50.67 -33.24
C ARG A 138 -6.91 -50.98 -34.68
N GLN A 139 -7.90 -51.32 -35.52
CA GLN A 139 -7.66 -51.60 -36.95
C GLN A 139 -7.21 -50.33 -37.71
N ALA A 140 -7.71 -49.16 -37.31
CA ALA A 140 -7.25 -47.90 -37.87
C ALA A 140 -5.82 -47.60 -37.42
N ALA A 141 -5.44 -47.90 -36.15
CA ALA A 141 -4.13 -47.67 -35.58
C ALA A 141 -3.03 -48.57 -36.21
N GLU A 142 -3.36 -49.81 -36.65
CA GLU A 142 -2.41 -50.69 -37.34
C GLU A 142 -1.77 -50.05 -38.57
N ARG A 143 -2.48 -49.11 -39.23
CA ARG A 143 -1.95 -48.37 -40.39
C ARG A 143 -0.83 -47.36 -40.05
N PHE A 144 -0.66 -47.05 -38.80
CA PHE A 144 0.36 -46.12 -38.28
C PHE A 144 1.52 -46.85 -37.63
N VAL A 145 1.51 -48.17 -37.53
CA VAL A 145 2.62 -48.98 -37.04
C VAL A 145 3.76 -48.96 -38.06
N GLY A 146 4.98 -48.65 -37.61
CA GLY A 146 6.15 -48.52 -38.46
C GLY A 146 7.43 -48.43 -37.66
N LYS A 147 8.48 -47.85 -38.24
CA LYS A 147 9.81 -47.81 -37.63
C LYS A 147 9.84 -47.07 -36.30
N ASP A 148 9.02 -46.04 -36.18
CA ASP A 148 8.98 -45.13 -34.98
C ASP A 148 7.80 -45.42 -34.05
N VAL A 149 6.91 -46.37 -34.43
CA VAL A 149 5.71 -46.74 -33.67
C VAL A 149 5.65 -48.26 -33.63
N ALA A 150 5.93 -48.84 -32.49
CA ALA A 150 6.16 -50.29 -32.33
C ALA A 150 4.89 -51.15 -32.58
N ASP A 151 3.74 -50.67 -32.13
CA ASP A 151 2.45 -51.38 -32.18
C ASP A 151 1.26 -50.42 -32.19
N SER A 152 0.05 -50.95 -32.34
CA SER A 152 -1.21 -50.20 -32.38
C SER A 152 -1.51 -49.50 -31.01
N ASP A 153 -1.12 -50.13 -29.91
CA ASP A 153 -1.34 -49.53 -28.59
C ASP A 153 -0.44 -48.29 -28.39
N THR A 154 0.80 -48.35 -28.86
CA THR A 154 1.73 -47.15 -28.90
C THR A 154 1.18 -46.07 -29.84
N ALA A 155 0.58 -46.43 -30.97
CA ALA A 155 -0.04 -45.47 -31.87
C ALA A 155 -1.24 -44.78 -31.21
N ILE A 156 -2.10 -45.51 -30.54
CA ILE A 156 -3.28 -45.00 -29.80
C ILE A 156 -2.80 -44.09 -28.66
N ALA A 157 -1.84 -44.53 -27.86
CA ALA A 157 -1.32 -43.70 -26.77
C ALA A 157 -0.76 -42.35 -27.25
N GLY A 158 0.00 -42.32 -28.35
CA GLY A 158 0.46 -41.07 -28.95
C GLY A 158 -0.69 -40.21 -29.50
N ALA A 159 -1.70 -40.83 -30.11
CA ALA A 159 -2.89 -40.09 -30.55
C ALA A 159 -3.67 -39.49 -29.37
N LEU A 160 -3.77 -40.19 -28.22
CA LEU A 160 -4.37 -39.67 -26.98
C LEU A 160 -3.60 -38.50 -26.39
N ASP A 161 -2.28 -38.51 -26.46
CA ASP A 161 -1.45 -37.34 -26.02
C ASP A 161 -1.77 -36.11 -26.87
N ILE A 162 -2.03 -36.26 -28.19
CA ILE A 162 -2.44 -35.16 -29.07
C ILE A 162 -3.83 -34.66 -28.69
N ILE A 163 -4.78 -35.58 -28.47
CA ILE A 163 -6.16 -35.24 -28.08
C ILE A 163 -6.16 -34.54 -26.72
N ALA A 164 -5.36 -35.01 -25.76
CA ALA A 164 -5.23 -34.36 -24.44
C ALA A 164 -4.74 -32.91 -24.57
N GLU A 165 -3.83 -32.63 -25.49
CA GLU A 165 -3.39 -31.28 -25.77
C GLU A 165 -4.50 -30.43 -26.40
N TRP A 166 -5.24 -30.94 -27.38
CA TRP A 166 -6.39 -30.22 -27.97
C TRP A 166 -7.46 -29.87 -26.92
N VAL A 167 -7.75 -30.78 -25.98
CA VAL A 167 -8.67 -30.54 -24.87
C VAL A 167 -8.15 -29.45 -23.97
N ALA A 168 -6.84 -29.47 -23.64
CA ALA A 168 -6.21 -28.46 -22.77
C ALA A 168 -6.16 -27.07 -23.40
N GLU A 169 -6.08 -26.96 -24.71
CA GLU A 169 -6.08 -25.73 -25.50
C GLU A 169 -7.48 -25.21 -25.85
N ASN A 170 -8.52 -25.99 -25.56
CA ASN A 170 -9.89 -25.60 -25.85
C ASN A 170 -10.37 -24.51 -24.91
N ASN A 171 -10.60 -23.30 -25.43
CA ASN A 171 -11.04 -22.13 -24.66
C ASN A 171 -12.30 -22.36 -23.84
N ALA A 172 -13.32 -23.09 -24.43
CA ALA A 172 -14.56 -23.34 -23.71
C ALA A 172 -14.36 -24.29 -22.52
N VAL A 173 -13.45 -25.27 -22.66
CA VAL A 173 -13.04 -26.14 -21.54
C VAL A 173 -12.31 -25.34 -20.46
N ARG A 174 -11.28 -24.57 -20.84
CA ARG A 174 -10.53 -23.75 -19.89
C ARG A 174 -11.43 -22.78 -19.14
N GLN A 175 -12.31 -22.09 -19.85
CA GLN A 175 -13.26 -21.15 -19.23
C GLN A 175 -14.25 -21.85 -18.29
N SER A 176 -14.70 -23.07 -18.64
CA SER A 176 -15.55 -23.86 -17.75
C SER A 176 -14.85 -24.27 -16.47
N VAL A 177 -13.57 -24.67 -16.56
CA VAL A 177 -12.74 -24.98 -15.38
C VAL A 177 -12.52 -23.74 -14.52
N ARG A 178 -12.11 -22.59 -15.11
CA ARG A 178 -11.96 -21.31 -14.38
C ARG A 178 -13.22 -20.89 -13.65
N ASN A 179 -14.37 -20.95 -14.32
CA ASN A 179 -15.65 -20.61 -13.71
C ASN A 179 -15.98 -21.52 -12.52
N THR A 180 -15.54 -22.77 -12.55
CA THR A 180 -15.71 -23.69 -11.42
C THR A 180 -14.73 -23.36 -10.31
N PHE A 181 -13.45 -23.12 -10.61
CA PHE A 181 -12.46 -22.66 -9.63
C PHE A 181 -12.90 -21.37 -8.93
N ALA A 182 -13.36 -20.37 -9.67
CA ALA A 182 -13.81 -19.09 -9.11
C ALA A 182 -14.97 -19.25 -8.09
N ARG A 183 -15.79 -20.29 -8.24
CA ARG A 183 -16.95 -20.51 -7.34
C ARG A 183 -16.69 -21.51 -6.24
N GLU A 184 -15.95 -22.59 -6.53
CA GLU A 184 -15.91 -23.80 -5.72
C GLU A 184 -14.50 -24.17 -5.24
N ALA A 185 -13.45 -23.44 -5.67
CA ALA A 185 -12.08 -23.77 -5.25
C ALA A 185 -11.90 -23.67 -3.74
N VAL A 186 -11.20 -24.65 -3.19
CA VAL A 186 -10.85 -24.74 -1.77
C VAL A 186 -9.34 -24.68 -1.65
N ILE A 187 -8.85 -23.78 -0.77
CA ILE A 187 -7.46 -23.77 -0.34
C ILE A 187 -7.30 -24.66 0.88
N THR A 188 -6.31 -25.53 0.84
CA THR A 188 -5.94 -26.38 1.97
C THR A 188 -4.48 -26.17 2.30
N ALA A 189 -4.16 -26.23 3.59
CA ALA A 189 -2.78 -26.21 4.06
C ALA A 189 -2.57 -27.33 5.08
N LYS A 190 -1.44 -28.02 4.98
CA LYS A 190 -1.04 -29.06 5.92
C LYS A 190 0.42 -28.88 6.28
N VAL A 191 0.77 -29.19 7.55
CA VAL A 191 2.18 -29.17 7.97
C VAL A 191 2.97 -30.23 7.21
N VAL A 192 4.19 -29.92 6.83
CA VAL A 192 5.13 -30.89 6.23
C VAL A 192 5.55 -31.89 7.31
N LYS A 193 5.37 -33.17 7.03
CA LYS A 193 5.67 -34.27 7.97
C LYS A 193 7.09 -34.16 8.53
N GLY A 194 7.19 -34.16 9.84
CA GLY A 194 8.48 -34.06 10.58
C GLY A 194 8.97 -32.62 10.79
N LYS A 195 8.16 -31.59 10.46
CA LYS A 195 8.49 -30.17 10.71
C LYS A 195 7.53 -29.48 11.68
N GLU A 196 6.79 -30.24 12.47
CA GLU A 196 5.77 -29.74 13.38
C GLU A 196 6.34 -28.76 14.43
N GLU A 197 7.53 -29.01 14.94
CA GLU A 197 8.22 -28.14 15.91
C GLU A 197 8.72 -26.84 15.26
N GLU A 198 9.36 -26.93 14.08
CA GLU A 198 9.83 -25.76 13.32
C GLU A 198 8.66 -24.88 12.90
N ALA A 199 7.52 -25.48 12.59
CA ALA A 199 6.31 -24.80 12.12
C ALA A 199 5.42 -24.28 13.27
N SER A 200 5.88 -24.23 14.52
CA SER A 200 5.09 -23.84 15.71
C SER A 200 4.32 -22.53 15.52
N ASN A 201 4.87 -21.55 14.80
CA ASN A 201 4.20 -20.29 14.48
C ASN A 201 3.01 -20.43 13.51
N PHE A 202 2.90 -21.58 12.81
CA PHE A 202 1.86 -21.88 11.83
C PHE A 202 0.84 -22.92 12.32
N GLN A 203 0.75 -23.21 13.61
CA GLN A 203 -0.12 -24.25 14.19
C GLN A 203 -1.58 -24.15 13.71
N ASN A 204 -2.11 -22.93 13.53
CA ASN A 204 -3.47 -22.71 13.06
C ASN A 204 -3.70 -23.20 11.61
N TYR A 205 -2.62 -23.52 10.89
CA TYR A 205 -2.65 -23.93 9.47
C TYR A 205 -2.16 -25.37 9.26
N PHE A 206 -1.98 -26.16 10.32
CA PHE A 206 -1.51 -27.55 10.22
C PHE A 206 -2.52 -28.47 9.54
N ASP A 207 -3.80 -28.17 9.68
CA ASP A 207 -4.91 -28.80 8.95
C ASP A 207 -5.97 -27.74 8.65
N PHE A 208 -5.65 -26.86 7.71
CA PHE A 208 -6.51 -25.73 7.35
C PHE A 208 -7.24 -26.04 6.03
N SER A 209 -8.53 -25.71 5.99
CA SER A 209 -9.35 -25.79 4.79
C SER A 209 -10.36 -24.66 4.77
N SER A 210 -10.42 -23.96 3.64
CA SER A 210 -11.39 -22.87 3.45
C SER A 210 -11.74 -22.70 1.97
N PRO A 211 -12.99 -22.34 1.63
CA PRO A 211 -13.29 -21.88 0.27
C PRO A 211 -12.38 -20.68 -0.08
N LEU A 212 -11.69 -20.76 -1.23
CA LEU A 212 -10.72 -19.75 -1.64
C LEU A 212 -11.31 -18.34 -1.65
N LYS A 213 -12.53 -18.20 -2.16
CA LYS A 213 -13.27 -16.92 -2.21
C LYS A 213 -13.53 -16.28 -0.83
N ARG A 214 -13.53 -17.07 0.25
CA ARG A 214 -13.77 -16.64 1.62
C ARG A 214 -12.52 -16.61 2.48
N CYS A 215 -11.38 -17.04 1.94
CA CYS A 215 -10.12 -17.03 2.65
C CYS A 215 -9.64 -15.58 2.82
N GLY A 216 -9.57 -15.10 4.06
CA GLY A 216 -9.08 -13.75 4.34
C GLY A 216 -7.62 -13.56 3.92
N SER A 217 -7.29 -12.36 3.44
CA SER A 217 -5.94 -12.03 2.93
C SER A 217 -4.81 -12.36 3.92
N HIS A 218 -5.03 -12.12 5.22
CA HIS A 218 -4.05 -12.44 6.26
C HIS A 218 -3.80 -13.94 6.42
N HIS A 219 -4.84 -14.80 6.28
CA HIS A 219 -4.67 -16.26 6.28
C HIS A 219 -3.89 -16.70 5.04
N LEU A 220 -4.26 -16.17 3.87
CA LEU A 220 -3.57 -16.51 2.63
C LEU A 220 -2.09 -16.13 2.68
N LEU A 221 -1.75 -14.91 3.15
CA LEU A 221 -0.36 -14.47 3.28
C LEU A 221 0.43 -15.31 4.28
N ALA A 222 -0.18 -15.69 5.41
CA ALA A 222 0.45 -16.58 6.39
C ALA A 222 0.73 -17.97 5.80
N ILE A 223 -0.26 -18.56 5.12
CA ILE A 223 -0.15 -19.88 4.47
C ILE A 223 0.95 -19.86 3.39
N ARG A 224 0.97 -18.81 2.54
CA ARG A 224 2.00 -18.65 1.49
C ARG A 224 3.39 -18.41 2.06
N ARG A 225 3.51 -17.75 3.23
CA ARG A 225 4.79 -17.65 3.95
C ARG A 225 5.25 -19.02 4.40
N GLY A 226 4.39 -19.81 5.07
CA GLY A 226 4.72 -21.16 5.52
C GLY A 226 5.07 -22.11 4.37
N GLU A 227 4.43 -21.97 3.21
CA GLU A 227 4.76 -22.71 1.99
C GLU A 227 6.16 -22.33 1.46
N ARG A 228 6.46 -21.02 1.36
CA ARG A 228 7.78 -20.52 0.92
C ARG A 228 8.91 -20.94 1.85
N GLU A 229 8.64 -21.01 3.15
CA GLU A 229 9.59 -21.51 4.16
C GLU A 229 9.70 -23.04 4.16
N GLY A 230 8.89 -23.73 3.35
CA GLY A 230 8.88 -25.20 3.24
C GLY A 230 8.34 -25.90 4.49
N LEU A 231 7.52 -25.21 5.29
CA LEU A 231 6.89 -25.70 6.52
C LEU A 231 5.47 -26.19 6.30
N LEU A 232 4.76 -25.60 5.32
CA LEU A 232 3.41 -25.98 4.93
C LEU A 232 3.39 -26.50 3.50
N LYS A 233 2.52 -27.49 3.25
CA LYS A 233 2.11 -27.92 1.90
C LYS A 233 0.76 -27.32 1.61
N VAL A 234 0.67 -26.54 0.53
CA VAL A 234 -0.55 -25.82 0.12
C VAL A 234 -1.10 -26.37 -1.18
N ASP A 235 -2.41 -26.52 -1.26
CA ASP A 235 -3.12 -26.94 -2.46
C ASP A 235 -4.37 -26.08 -2.67
N ILE A 236 -4.65 -25.73 -3.93
CA ILE A 236 -5.89 -25.06 -4.33
C ILE A 236 -6.57 -25.93 -5.36
N SER A 237 -7.67 -26.55 -5.00
CA SER A 237 -8.30 -27.57 -5.84
C SER A 237 -9.82 -27.50 -5.84
N ILE A 238 -10.39 -28.15 -6.85
CA ILE A 238 -11.83 -28.45 -6.96
C ILE A 238 -12.02 -29.96 -7.05
N ASP A 239 -13.28 -30.41 -6.99
CA ASP A 239 -13.62 -31.79 -7.26
C ASP A 239 -13.28 -32.15 -8.70
N GLY A 240 -12.18 -32.91 -8.86
CA GLY A 240 -11.62 -33.27 -10.17
C GLY A 240 -12.45 -34.30 -10.91
N GLU A 241 -13.14 -35.22 -10.21
CA GLU A 241 -13.98 -36.24 -10.85
C GLU A 241 -15.21 -35.58 -11.49
N ARG A 242 -15.91 -34.77 -10.71
CA ARG A 242 -17.04 -33.98 -11.19
C ARG A 242 -16.67 -33.06 -12.36
N MET A 243 -15.43 -32.49 -12.32
CA MET A 243 -14.98 -31.61 -13.38
C MET A 243 -14.68 -32.37 -14.68
N THR A 244 -14.04 -33.53 -14.61
CA THR A 244 -13.80 -34.40 -15.78
C THR A 244 -15.09 -34.88 -16.39
N GLU A 245 -16.07 -35.31 -15.61
CA GLU A 245 -17.42 -35.67 -16.08
C GLU A 245 -18.10 -34.52 -16.83
N ARG A 246 -17.97 -33.28 -16.28
CA ARG A 246 -18.53 -32.08 -16.92
C ARG A 246 -17.85 -31.75 -18.26
N ILE A 247 -16.54 -31.97 -18.38
CA ILE A 247 -15.85 -31.82 -19.68
C ILE A 247 -16.29 -32.92 -20.62
N ALA A 248 -16.34 -34.18 -20.17
CA ALA A 248 -16.75 -35.32 -20.93
C ALA A 248 -18.18 -35.16 -21.49
N SER A 249 -19.14 -34.73 -20.69
CA SER A 249 -20.53 -34.49 -21.12
C SER A 249 -20.69 -33.49 -22.28
N ARG A 250 -19.70 -32.63 -22.47
CA ARG A 250 -19.69 -31.62 -23.56
C ARG A 250 -18.98 -32.11 -24.83
N MET A 251 -18.05 -33.06 -24.68
CA MET A 251 -17.16 -33.48 -25.76
C MET A 251 -17.44 -34.87 -26.27
N LEU A 252 -18.14 -35.72 -25.50
CA LEU A 252 -18.49 -37.06 -25.92
C LEU A 252 -19.78 -37.04 -26.74
N HIS A 253 -19.79 -37.81 -27.85
CA HIS A 253 -20.91 -37.89 -28.76
C HIS A 253 -21.53 -39.29 -28.83
N GLY A 254 -21.05 -40.24 -28.00
CA GLY A 254 -21.53 -41.63 -27.97
C GLY A 254 -20.84 -42.47 -26.90
N ASN A 255 -21.06 -43.78 -26.92
CA ASN A 255 -20.52 -44.75 -25.95
C ASN A 255 -19.59 -45.79 -26.60
N GLY A 256 -19.19 -45.59 -27.86
CA GLY A 256 -18.30 -46.49 -28.58
C GLY A 256 -16.84 -46.48 -28.14
N GLU A 257 -15.99 -47.35 -28.71
CA GLU A 257 -14.56 -47.43 -28.39
C GLU A 257 -13.85 -46.07 -28.51
N ALA A 258 -14.15 -45.31 -29.57
CA ALA A 258 -13.58 -43.98 -29.77
C ALA A 258 -13.96 -43.01 -28.65
N SER A 259 -15.22 -43.03 -28.19
CA SER A 259 -15.66 -42.15 -27.08
C SER A 259 -14.97 -42.50 -25.76
N GLN A 260 -14.75 -43.79 -25.46
CA GLN A 260 -14.01 -44.22 -24.27
C GLN A 260 -12.55 -43.76 -24.33
N LEU A 261 -11.91 -43.80 -25.48
CA LEU A 261 -10.55 -43.29 -25.67
C LEU A 261 -10.49 -41.77 -25.51
N VAL A 262 -11.46 -41.02 -26.02
CA VAL A 262 -11.56 -39.56 -25.80
C VAL A 262 -11.77 -39.25 -24.33
N GLU A 263 -12.56 -40.02 -23.58
CA GLU A 263 -12.76 -39.86 -22.14
C GLU A 263 -11.47 -40.08 -21.36
N LEU A 264 -10.65 -41.07 -21.72
CA LEU A 264 -9.31 -41.27 -21.17
C LEU A 264 -8.40 -40.07 -21.46
N ALA A 265 -8.42 -39.53 -22.68
CA ALA A 265 -7.66 -38.36 -23.05
C ALA A 265 -8.12 -37.09 -22.30
N ILE A 266 -9.41 -36.90 -22.05
CA ILE A 266 -9.99 -35.83 -21.24
C ILE A 266 -9.48 -35.94 -19.80
N THR A 267 -9.49 -37.13 -19.22
CA THR A 267 -9.01 -37.37 -17.84
C THR A 267 -7.51 -37.06 -17.70
N ASP A 268 -6.70 -37.51 -18.66
CA ASP A 268 -5.26 -37.19 -18.71
C ASP A 268 -5.03 -35.69 -18.91
N SER A 269 -5.73 -35.07 -19.84
CA SER A 269 -5.68 -33.64 -20.13
C SER A 269 -5.97 -32.82 -18.86
N TYR A 270 -7.06 -33.15 -18.16
CA TYR A 270 -7.41 -32.46 -16.92
C TYR A 270 -6.32 -32.62 -15.85
N LYS A 271 -5.91 -33.84 -15.55
CA LYS A 271 -4.94 -34.12 -14.47
C LYS A 271 -3.56 -33.55 -14.75
N ARG A 272 -3.06 -33.67 -15.97
CA ARG A 272 -1.69 -33.38 -16.35
C ARG A 272 -1.48 -31.96 -16.90
N LEU A 273 -2.45 -31.38 -17.59
CA LEU A 273 -2.29 -30.14 -18.33
C LEU A 273 -3.16 -29.01 -17.77
N ILE A 274 -4.47 -29.24 -17.61
CA ILE A 274 -5.41 -28.16 -17.24
C ILE A 274 -5.31 -27.85 -15.74
N LYS A 275 -5.46 -28.85 -14.89
CA LYS A 275 -5.48 -28.68 -13.43
C LYS A 275 -4.24 -27.92 -12.93
N PRO A 276 -2.98 -28.31 -13.19
CA PRO A 276 -1.82 -27.59 -12.67
C PRO A 276 -1.74 -26.16 -13.23
N SER A 277 -2.17 -25.93 -14.48
CA SER A 277 -2.18 -24.61 -15.09
C SER A 277 -3.17 -23.67 -14.39
N ILE A 278 -4.40 -24.13 -14.15
CA ILE A 278 -5.46 -23.33 -13.53
C ILE A 278 -5.21 -23.16 -12.01
N GLU A 279 -4.69 -24.18 -11.34
CA GLU A 279 -4.28 -24.07 -9.93
C GLU A 279 -3.22 -22.98 -9.74
N ASN A 280 -2.19 -22.95 -10.59
CA ASN A 280 -1.16 -21.91 -10.55
C ASN A 280 -1.76 -20.52 -10.88
N GLU A 281 -2.69 -20.44 -11.81
CA GLU A 281 -3.40 -19.20 -12.16
C GLU A 281 -4.16 -18.65 -10.94
N PHE A 282 -4.98 -19.50 -10.28
CA PHE A 282 -5.74 -19.10 -9.09
C PHE A 282 -4.84 -18.86 -7.86
N ALA A 283 -3.72 -19.57 -7.75
CA ALA A 283 -2.71 -19.31 -6.74
C ALA A 283 -2.10 -17.90 -6.90
N ALA A 284 -1.79 -17.51 -8.14
CA ALA A 284 -1.27 -16.18 -8.45
C ALA A 284 -2.33 -15.09 -8.24
N LEU A 285 -3.53 -15.27 -8.76
CA LEU A 285 -4.64 -14.31 -8.62
C LEU A 285 -5.01 -14.06 -7.15
N SER A 286 -5.21 -15.13 -6.39
CA SER A 286 -5.55 -14.99 -4.96
C SER A 286 -4.42 -14.33 -4.14
N LYS A 287 -3.16 -14.60 -4.51
CA LYS A 287 -2.00 -13.93 -3.87
C LYS A 287 -1.95 -12.45 -4.22
N ASP A 288 -2.25 -12.11 -5.47
CA ASP A 288 -2.26 -10.71 -5.95
C ASP A 288 -3.36 -9.90 -5.24
N ASP A 289 -4.57 -10.45 -5.13
CA ASP A 289 -5.68 -9.85 -4.38
C ASP A 289 -5.33 -9.66 -2.89
N ALA A 290 -4.68 -10.64 -2.29
CA ALA A 290 -4.25 -10.54 -0.89
C ALA A 290 -3.16 -9.50 -0.70
N ASP A 291 -2.23 -9.37 -1.65
CA ASP A 291 -1.20 -8.35 -1.66
C ASP A 291 -1.81 -6.95 -1.77
N GLU A 292 -2.74 -6.72 -2.69
CA GLU A 292 -3.40 -5.43 -2.87
C GLU A 292 -4.15 -4.98 -1.61
N ASN A 293 -4.89 -5.88 -1.00
CA ASN A 293 -5.59 -5.62 0.26
C ASN A 293 -4.62 -5.27 1.41
N ALA A 294 -3.51 -6.00 1.53
CA ALA A 294 -2.52 -5.74 2.56
C ALA A 294 -1.76 -4.42 2.30
N ILE A 295 -1.36 -4.16 1.05
CA ILE A 295 -0.67 -2.93 0.64
C ILE A 295 -1.55 -1.70 0.89
N SER A 296 -2.85 -1.78 0.58
CA SER A 296 -3.81 -0.70 0.87
C SER A 296 -3.84 -0.37 2.37
N MET A 297 -3.89 -1.39 3.23
CA MET A 297 -3.84 -1.21 4.68
C MET A 297 -2.51 -0.60 5.14
N PHE A 298 -1.38 -1.05 4.61
CA PHE A 298 -0.06 -0.49 4.94
C PHE A 298 0.04 0.98 4.51
N ALA A 299 -0.47 1.33 3.33
CA ALA A 299 -0.54 2.70 2.85
C ALA A 299 -1.37 3.59 3.78
N GLN A 300 -2.53 3.10 4.26
CA GLN A 300 -3.35 3.81 5.24
C GLN A 300 -2.62 4.01 6.58
N ASN A 301 -1.93 2.98 7.07
CA ASN A 301 -1.14 3.08 8.30
C ASN A 301 0.00 4.11 8.17
N VAL A 302 0.74 4.10 7.06
CA VAL A 302 1.77 5.12 6.78
C VAL A 302 1.16 6.52 6.71
N ARG A 303 0.03 6.68 6.03
CA ARG A 303 -0.69 7.95 5.96
C ARG A 303 -1.02 8.48 7.36
N GLN A 304 -1.55 7.64 8.24
CA GLN A 304 -1.88 8.02 9.61
C GLN A 304 -0.65 8.43 10.42
N LEU A 305 0.48 7.73 10.25
CA LEU A 305 1.75 8.10 10.90
C LEU A 305 2.25 9.46 10.42
N LEU A 306 2.22 9.72 9.12
CA LEU A 306 2.66 10.98 8.53
C LEU A 306 1.74 12.15 8.90
N PHE A 307 0.43 11.91 9.08
CA PHE A 307 -0.57 12.88 9.53
C PHE A 307 -0.69 12.97 11.06
N ALA A 308 0.19 12.29 11.82
CA ALA A 308 0.19 12.41 13.26
C ALA A 308 0.40 13.88 13.68
N PRO A 309 -0.27 14.33 14.77
CA PRO A 309 -0.22 15.73 15.20
C PRO A 309 1.19 16.20 15.54
N PRO A 310 1.70 17.29 14.92
CA PRO A 310 2.99 17.86 15.29
C PRO A 310 2.88 18.67 16.58
N LEU A 311 3.94 18.63 17.41
CA LEU A 311 4.09 19.55 18.53
C LEU A 311 4.39 20.98 18.06
N GLY A 312 4.97 21.12 16.87
CA GLY A 312 5.41 22.38 16.30
C GLY A 312 6.74 22.88 16.90
N HIS A 313 7.03 24.16 16.72
CA HIS A 313 8.30 24.80 17.08
C HIS A 313 8.52 24.89 18.60
N LYS A 314 8.79 23.75 19.26
CA LYS A 314 9.07 23.63 20.69
C LYS A 314 10.45 23.01 20.92
N ARG A 315 11.06 23.33 22.05
CA ARG A 315 12.31 22.70 22.49
C ARG A 315 12.02 21.37 23.15
N VAL A 316 12.65 20.33 22.67
CA VAL A 316 12.32 18.94 23.04
C VAL A 316 13.54 18.26 23.67
N LEU A 317 13.32 17.62 24.83
CA LEU A 317 14.24 16.61 25.35
C LEU A 317 13.76 15.25 24.90
N ALA A 318 14.56 14.55 24.06
CA ALA A 318 14.19 13.24 23.58
C ALA A 318 14.98 12.14 24.30
N ILE A 319 14.29 11.03 24.56
CA ILE A 319 14.85 9.88 25.28
C ILE A 319 14.63 8.64 24.44
N ASP A 320 15.73 7.97 24.08
CA ASP A 320 15.74 6.62 23.54
C ASP A 320 15.98 5.65 24.71
N PRO A 321 14.94 4.90 25.16
CA PRO A 321 15.03 4.11 26.40
C PRO A 321 15.80 2.81 26.18
N GLY A 322 16.54 2.37 27.21
CA GLY A 322 17.28 1.11 27.15
C GLY A 322 17.81 0.66 28.52
N TYR A 323 17.75 -0.66 28.79
CA TYR A 323 18.18 -1.21 30.07
C TYR A 323 19.70 -1.28 30.22
N ARG A 324 20.39 -1.94 29.30
CA ARG A 324 21.83 -2.25 29.46
C ARG A 324 22.71 -1.05 29.14
N THR A 325 22.44 -0.37 28.05
CA THR A 325 23.24 0.75 27.55
C THR A 325 22.82 2.10 28.14
N GLY A 326 21.79 2.10 28.99
CA GLY A 326 21.15 3.30 29.53
C GLY A 326 20.25 4.02 28.52
N CYS A 327 19.45 4.94 29.01
CA CYS A 327 18.58 5.80 28.19
C CYS A 327 19.43 6.92 27.58
N LYS A 328 19.44 7.05 26.25
CA LYS A 328 20.12 8.16 25.56
C LYS A 328 19.22 9.38 25.59
N VAL A 329 19.78 10.50 26.01
CA VAL A 329 19.05 11.76 26.18
C VAL A 329 19.65 12.78 25.25
N VAL A 330 18.81 13.47 24.47
CA VAL A 330 19.23 14.58 23.62
C VAL A 330 18.35 15.81 23.87
N CYS A 331 18.93 17.00 23.83
CA CYS A 331 18.19 18.24 23.85
C CYS A 331 18.17 18.84 22.44
N LEU A 332 17.00 19.17 21.93
CA LEU A 332 16.77 19.77 20.63
C LEU A 332 16.22 21.19 20.78
N ASP A 333 16.64 22.08 19.89
CA ASP A 333 16.01 23.40 19.74
C ASP A 333 14.63 23.29 19.04
N SER A 334 13.97 24.44 18.84
CA SER A 334 12.65 24.49 18.18
C SER A 334 12.66 24.14 16.71
N GLN A 335 13.82 23.98 16.10
CA GLN A 335 14.02 23.58 14.70
C GLN A 335 14.52 22.12 14.60
N GLY A 336 14.70 21.43 15.74
CA GLY A 336 15.17 20.05 15.80
C GLY A 336 16.70 19.91 15.68
N ASN A 337 17.48 20.99 15.87
CA ASN A 337 18.94 20.90 15.92
C ASN A 337 19.39 20.37 17.27
N LEU A 338 20.44 19.53 17.27
CA LEU A 338 21.00 18.96 18.49
C LEU A 338 21.80 19.98 19.26
N LEU A 339 21.37 20.31 20.51
CA LEU A 339 22.04 21.20 21.42
C LEU A 339 22.97 20.45 22.39
N HIS A 340 22.53 19.28 22.87
CA HIS A 340 23.25 18.49 23.87
C HIS A 340 22.88 17.02 23.82
N ASN A 341 23.77 16.14 24.22
CA ASN A 341 23.48 14.70 24.39
C ASN A 341 24.13 14.17 25.67
N ASP A 342 23.44 13.25 26.37
CA ASP A 342 23.90 12.56 27.58
C ASP A 342 23.28 11.19 27.71
N VAL A 343 23.65 10.44 28.72
CA VAL A 343 23.09 9.11 29.05
C VAL A 343 22.66 9.11 30.52
N ILE A 344 21.49 8.51 30.79
CA ILE A 344 20.97 8.30 32.14
C ILE A 344 20.64 6.82 32.37
N TYR A 345 20.62 6.42 33.63
CA TYR A 345 20.33 5.01 34.01
C TYR A 345 19.23 4.96 35.08
N PRO A 346 17.98 5.33 34.75
CA PRO A 346 16.88 5.37 35.73
C PRO A 346 16.35 3.98 36.11
N THR A 347 16.68 2.95 35.33
CA THR A 347 16.12 1.59 35.41
C THR A 347 17.20 0.54 35.79
N PRO A 348 16.81 -0.64 36.30
CA PRO A 348 17.76 -1.73 36.49
C PRO A 348 18.52 -2.08 35.19
N PRO A 349 19.79 -2.59 35.26
CA PRO A 349 20.48 -3.05 36.47
C PRO A 349 21.16 -1.94 37.30
N ARG A 350 21.40 -0.74 36.75
CA ARG A 350 22.12 0.32 37.50
C ARG A 350 21.24 1.08 38.48
N ASN A 351 20.01 1.36 38.12
CA ASN A 351 18.99 2.02 38.95
C ASN A 351 19.47 3.34 39.62
N GLU A 352 20.15 4.19 38.84
CA GLU A 352 20.72 5.49 39.32
C GLU A 352 19.67 6.60 39.29
N THR A 353 18.47 6.35 39.85
CA THR A 353 17.27 7.22 39.75
C THR A 353 17.54 8.65 40.24
N ALA A 354 18.21 8.83 41.38
CA ALA A 354 18.48 10.18 41.92
C ALA A 354 19.42 11.01 41.03
N MET A 355 20.45 10.39 40.45
CA MET A 355 21.36 11.04 39.52
C MET A 355 20.67 11.36 38.20
N ALA A 356 19.88 10.43 37.68
CA ALA A 356 19.07 10.62 36.48
C ALA A 356 18.08 11.80 36.66
N ALA A 357 17.38 11.85 37.78
CA ALA A 357 16.45 12.94 38.12
C ALA A 357 17.15 14.33 38.14
N LYS A 358 18.30 14.40 38.77
CA LYS A 358 19.09 15.66 38.82
C LYS A 358 19.56 16.09 37.43
N LYS A 359 20.01 15.15 36.59
CA LYS A 359 20.43 15.45 35.22
C LYS A 359 19.26 15.96 34.39
N ILE A 360 18.12 15.26 34.39
CA ILE A 360 16.93 15.67 33.63
C ILE A 360 16.46 17.06 34.07
N ALA A 361 16.35 17.33 35.37
CA ALA A 361 15.97 18.65 35.88
C ALA A 361 16.91 19.74 35.37
N ASN A 362 18.23 19.51 35.47
CA ASN A 362 19.22 20.45 34.98
C ASN A 362 19.13 20.70 33.46
N LEU A 363 18.95 19.67 32.67
CA LEU A 363 18.81 19.77 31.19
C LEU A 363 17.55 20.58 30.82
N ILE A 364 16.41 20.34 31.51
CA ILE A 364 15.16 21.05 31.29
C ILE A 364 15.35 22.56 31.54
N GLU A 365 16.00 22.94 32.62
CA GLU A 365 16.24 24.35 32.95
C GLU A 365 17.27 24.99 32.01
N THR A 366 18.42 24.34 31.80
CA THR A 366 19.52 24.87 30.98
C THR A 366 19.09 25.13 29.54
N TYR A 367 18.38 24.17 28.93
CA TYR A 367 17.98 24.28 27.53
C TYR A 367 16.54 24.76 27.35
N ARG A 368 15.84 25.13 28.43
CA ARG A 368 14.46 25.63 28.44
C ARG A 368 13.51 24.69 27.68
N ILE A 369 13.56 23.42 28.04
CA ILE A 369 12.76 22.37 27.40
C ILE A 369 11.27 22.60 27.65
N ASP A 370 10.45 22.43 26.59
CA ASP A 370 9.00 22.60 26.62
C ASP A 370 8.27 21.25 26.69
N ALA A 371 8.91 20.19 26.18
CA ALA A 371 8.31 18.83 26.13
C ALA A 371 9.38 17.74 26.16
N ILE A 372 8.98 16.53 26.61
CA ILE A 372 9.83 15.34 26.58
C ILE A 372 9.23 14.36 25.57
N ALA A 373 10.05 13.90 24.61
CA ALA A 373 9.74 12.80 23.69
C ALA A 373 10.37 11.52 24.22
N LEU A 374 9.58 10.52 24.54
CA LEU A 374 10.04 9.21 24.98
C LEU A 374 9.76 8.16 23.91
N GLY A 375 10.77 7.45 23.44
CA GLY A 375 10.60 6.33 22.51
C GLY A 375 9.76 5.20 23.14
N ASN A 376 8.96 4.52 22.33
CA ASN A 376 8.04 3.46 22.80
C ASN A 376 8.68 2.06 22.85
N GLY A 377 9.99 1.93 22.72
CA GLY A 377 10.70 0.65 22.71
C GLY A 377 11.00 0.07 24.09
N THR A 378 12.10 -0.68 24.14
CA THR A 378 12.51 -1.39 25.36
C THR A 378 12.75 -0.43 26.53
N ALA A 379 12.21 -0.72 27.71
CA ALA A 379 12.28 0.12 28.95
C ALA A 379 11.48 1.44 28.87
N SER A 380 10.63 1.62 27.88
CA SER A 380 9.82 2.84 27.73
C SER A 380 8.93 3.09 28.95
N ARG A 381 8.21 2.10 29.42
CA ARG A 381 7.25 2.22 30.53
C ARG A 381 7.90 2.53 31.86
N GLU A 382 9.01 1.87 32.17
CA GLU A 382 9.77 2.14 33.37
C GLU A 382 10.34 3.55 33.35
N THR A 383 10.79 3.99 32.17
CA THR A 383 11.28 5.35 31.97
C THR A 383 10.14 6.38 32.07
N GLU A 384 8.96 6.07 31.52
CA GLU A 384 7.76 6.91 31.63
C GLU A 384 7.34 7.11 33.10
N ARG A 385 7.26 6.01 33.88
CA ARG A 385 6.98 6.07 35.32
C ARG A 385 8.01 6.88 36.07
N PHE A 386 9.29 6.69 35.75
CA PHE A 386 10.36 7.50 36.33
C PHE A 386 10.14 8.98 36.02
N LEU A 387 9.91 9.37 34.76
CA LEU A 387 9.67 10.75 34.36
C LEU A 387 8.40 11.33 35.01
N GLY A 388 7.33 10.55 35.12
CA GLY A 388 6.08 10.95 35.80
C GLY A 388 6.22 11.15 37.30
N SER A 389 7.22 10.54 37.95
CA SER A 389 7.52 10.74 39.38
C SER A 389 8.29 12.04 39.66
N LEU A 390 8.86 12.67 38.63
CA LEU A 390 9.66 13.89 38.77
C LEU A 390 8.75 15.13 38.86
N ARG A 391 9.20 16.10 39.63
CA ARG A 391 8.60 17.44 39.67
C ARG A 391 9.44 18.40 38.84
N TYR A 392 8.81 19.02 37.86
CA TYR A 392 9.45 20.02 37.02
C TYR A 392 9.08 21.43 37.46
N ASN A 393 10.04 22.38 37.42
CA ASN A 393 9.78 23.79 37.69
C ASN A 393 9.03 24.49 36.55
N ARG A 394 8.88 23.82 35.42
CA ARG A 394 8.20 24.31 34.23
C ARG A 394 7.06 23.32 33.86
N ASP A 395 6.08 23.79 33.09
CA ASP A 395 5.04 22.92 32.52
C ASP A 395 5.66 22.11 31.38
N VAL A 396 6.20 20.94 31.68
CA VAL A 396 6.84 20.02 30.75
C VAL A 396 6.01 18.73 30.69
N ARG A 397 5.53 18.40 29.50
CA ARG A 397 4.72 17.19 29.27
C ARG A 397 5.55 16.11 28.62
N VAL A 398 5.28 14.85 28.99
CA VAL A 398 5.90 13.66 28.39
C VAL A 398 4.98 13.11 27.32
N PHE A 399 5.55 12.85 26.14
CA PHE A 399 4.87 12.25 24.99
C PHE A 399 5.60 10.97 24.60
N VAL A 400 4.86 9.87 24.52
CA VAL A 400 5.41 8.62 23.99
C VAL A 400 5.34 8.68 22.45
N VAL A 401 6.48 8.43 21.81
CA VAL A 401 6.68 8.56 20.37
C VAL A 401 7.09 7.22 19.79
N SER A 402 6.49 6.82 18.65
CA SER A 402 6.91 5.61 17.94
C SER A 402 8.37 5.73 17.46
N GLU A 403 9.16 4.72 17.76
CA GLU A 403 10.55 4.59 17.30
C GLU A 403 10.70 3.72 16.05
N ASP A 404 9.59 3.28 15.43
CA ASP A 404 9.61 2.44 14.23
C ASP A 404 10.45 3.07 13.11
N GLY A 405 11.44 2.32 12.62
CA GLY A 405 12.40 2.81 11.63
C GLY A 405 13.45 3.82 12.14
N ALA A 406 13.47 4.21 13.43
CA ALA A 406 14.51 5.11 13.97
C ALA A 406 15.92 4.50 13.88
N SER A 407 16.05 3.20 14.08
CA SER A 407 17.31 2.47 13.90
C SER A 407 17.77 2.46 12.42
N ILE A 408 16.85 2.42 11.47
CA ILE A 408 17.17 2.49 10.04
C ILE A 408 17.65 3.91 9.67
N TYR A 409 16.95 4.95 10.16
CA TYR A 409 17.41 6.31 10.00
C TYR A 409 18.81 6.49 10.59
N SER A 410 19.05 6.07 11.83
CA SER A 410 20.33 6.27 12.53
C SER A 410 21.53 5.64 11.81
N ALA A 411 21.31 4.54 11.08
CA ALA A 411 22.31 3.86 10.25
C ALA A 411 22.38 4.41 8.82
N SER A 412 21.45 5.26 8.38
CA SER A 412 21.36 5.78 7.02
C SER A 412 22.49 6.73 6.64
N LYS A 413 22.66 6.96 5.33
CA LYS A 413 23.58 7.99 4.84
C LYS A 413 23.13 9.38 5.30
N VAL A 414 21.84 9.67 5.25
CA VAL A 414 21.26 10.96 5.66
C VAL A 414 21.64 11.29 7.10
N ALA A 415 21.46 10.35 8.03
CA ALA A 415 21.82 10.56 9.41
C ALA A 415 23.33 10.71 9.66
N ARG A 416 24.17 10.02 8.84
CA ARG A 416 25.63 10.21 8.90
C ARG A 416 26.07 11.56 8.39
N ASP A 417 25.44 12.04 7.33
CA ASP A 417 25.74 13.36 6.75
C ASP A 417 25.27 14.49 7.70
N GLU A 418 24.09 14.32 8.37
CA GLU A 418 23.59 15.28 9.36
C GLU A 418 24.42 15.30 10.66
N PHE A 419 24.91 14.16 11.12
CA PHE A 419 25.62 13.99 12.38
C PHE A 419 26.86 13.09 12.23
N PRO A 420 27.91 13.57 11.53
CA PRO A 420 29.11 12.75 11.26
C PRO A 420 29.83 12.31 12.54
N ASP A 421 29.84 13.16 13.58
CA ASP A 421 30.56 12.93 14.84
C ASP A 421 29.74 12.24 15.93
N LYS A 422 28.50 11.82 15.64
CA LYS A 422 27.61 11.18 16.62
C LYS A 422 27.44 9.70 16.30
N ASP A 423 27.30 8.89 17.35
CA ASP A 423 27.01 7.46 17.18
C ASP A 423 25.54 7.22 16.77
N VAL A 424 25.25 5.99 16.39
CA VAL A 424 23.91 5.57 15.93
C VAL A 424 22.83 5.76 16.99
N THR A 425 23.16 5.64 18.27
CA THR A 425 22.17 5.72 19.36
C THR A 425 21.75 7.19 19.61
N VAL A 426 22.68 8.13 19.49
CA VAL A 426 22.39 9.57 19.57
C VAL A 426 21.54 10.00 18.37
N ARG A 427 21.88 9.54 17.15
CA ARG A 427 21.08 9.81 15.95
C ARG A 427 19.66 9.28 16.07
N GLY A 428 19.47 8.08 16.67
CA GLY A 428 18.16 7.50 16.99
C GLY A 428 17.36 8.38 17.93
N ALA A 429 17.96 8.83 19.03
CA ALA A 429 17.31 9.72 19.99
C ALA A 429 16.93 11.08 19.37
N VAL A 430 17.76 11.64 18.48
CA VAL A 430 17.42 12.85 17.71
C VAL A 430 16.19 12.64 16.85
N SER A 431 16.12 11.50 16.14
CA SER A 431 14.96 11.17 15.31
C SER A 431 13.67 11.08 16.14
N ILE A 432 13.71 10.44 17.31
CA ILE A 432 12.56 10.38 18.24
C ILE A 432 12.07 11.78 18.61
N GLY A 433 12.99 12.69 18.95
CA GLY A 433 12.62 14.08 19.28
C GLY A 433 12.04 14.85 18.11
N ARG A 434 12.63 14.72 16.93
CA ARG A 434 12.15 15.37 15.70
C ARG A 434 10.79 14.87 15.26
N ARG A 435 10.47 13.58 15.47
CA ARG A 435 9.13 13.04 15.22
C ARG A 435 8.06 13.66 16.09
N LEU A 436 8.38 14.07 17.30
CA LEU A 436 7.46 14.83 18.13
C LEU A 436 7.26 16.25 17.59
N ILE A 437 8.34 16.89 17.12
CA ILE A 437 8.29 18.25 16.54
C ILE A 437 7.47 18.24 15.25
N ASP A 438 7.82 17.38 14.28
CA ASP A 438 7.07 17.16 13.05
C ASP A 438 7.29 15.74 12.52
N PRO A 439 6.29 14.83 12.67
CA PRO A 439 6.38 13.47 12.22
C PRO A 439 6.62 13.34 10.71
N LEU A 440 5.94 14.16 9.89
CA LEU A 440 6.06 14.14 8.44
C LEU A 440 7.48 14.49 8.00
N ALA A 441 8.02 15.60 8.50
CA ALA A 441 9.34 16.10 8.13
C ALA A 441 10.47 15.11 8.47
N GLU A 442 10.32 14.33 9.54
CA GLU A 442 11.32 13.35 9.94
C GLU A 442 11.14 11.99 9.25
N LEU A 443 9.90 11.46 9.15
CA LEU A 443 9.65 10.14 8.61
C LEU A 443 9.96 10.04 7.10
N VAL A 444 9.86 11.12 6.34
CA VAL A 444 10.23 11.14 4.91
C VAL A 444 11.73 10.91 4.65
N LYS A 445 12.59 11.02 5.68
CA LYS A 445 14.02 10.70 5.59
C LYS A 445 14.30 9.20 5.55
N ILE A 446 13.32 8.37 5.84
CA ILE A 446 13.40 6.92 5.86
C ILE A 446 12.68 6.40 4.61
N GLU A 447 13.23 5.37 3.98
CA GLU A 447 12.49 4.67 2.93
C GLU A 447 11.15 4.17 3.50
N PRO A 448 10.00 4.50 2.87
CA PRO A 448 8.67 4.17 3.43
C PRO A 448 8.47 2.69 3.75
N ARG A 449 9.09 1.79 2.97
CA ARG A 449 9.08 0.34 3.24
C ARG A 449 9.80 -0.06 4.52
N SER A 450 10.62 0.80 5.06
CA SER A 450 11.37 0.57 6.30
C SER A 450 10.60 0.97 7.55
N ILE A 451 9.46 1.62 7.39
CA ILE A 451 8.54 1.91 8.49
C ILE A 451 7.72 0.64 8.75
N GLY A 452 7.74 0.13 9.97
CA GLY A 452 7.03 -1.08 10.37
C GLY A 452 5.53 -0.83 10.49
N VAL A 453 4.77 -1.04 9.41
CA VAL A 453 3.32 -0.75 9.36
C VAL A 453 2.43 -1.97 9.23
N GLY A 454 3.00 -3.18 9.23
CA GLY A 454 2.20 -4.41 9.15
C GLY A 454 2.99 -5.70 9.20
N GLN A 455 2.35 -6.75 9.72
CA GLN A 455 2.95 -8.06 9.99
C GLN A 455 3.46 -8.78 8.73
N TYR A 456 2.80 -8.57 7.58
CA TYR A 456 3.11 -9.25 6.31
C TYR A 456 3.76 -8.35 5.27
N GLN A 457 4.33 -7.22 5.70
CA GLN A 457 4.91 -6.22 4.81
C GLN A 457 6.02 -6.77 3.90
N HIS A 458 6.78 -7.76 4.37
CA HIS A 458 7.84 -8.41 3.59
C HIS A 458 7.36 -9.58 2.71
N ASP A 459 6.09 -9.97 2.83
CA ASP A 459 5.51 -11.10 2.09
C ASP A 459 4.70 -10.69 0.86
N VAL A 460 4.34 -9.41 0.77
CA VAL A 460 3.62 -8.85 -0.38
C VAL A 460 4.57 -8.49 -1.53
N ASN A 461 4.02 -8.22 -2.70
CA ASN A 461 4.78 -7.75 -3.86
C ASN A 461 5.51 -6.43 -3.54
N GLN A 462 6.84 -6.48 -3.46
CA GLN A 462 7.67 -5.35 -3.03
C GLN A 462 7.66 -4.17 -4.01
N THR A 463 7.42 -4.42 -5.30
CA THR A 463 7.31 -3.37 -6.32
C THR A 463 5.99 -2.61 -6.18
N LYS A 464 4.87 -3.33 -6.03
CA LYS A 464 3.55 -2.72 -5.76
C LYS A 464 3.57 -1.97 -4.43
N LEU A 465 4.13 -2.56 -3.37
CA LEU A 465 4.27 -1.93 -2.06
C LEU A 465 5.05 -0.61 -2.16
N LYS A 466 6.20 -0.61 -2.81
CA LYS A 466 7.02 0.59 -2.97
C LYS A 466 6.23 1.71 -3.67
N LYS A 467 5.60 1.42 -4.81
CA LYS A 467 4.78 2.40 -5.54
C LYS A 467 3.66 2.98 -4.68
N ALA A 468 2.92 2.14 -3.95
CA ALA A 468 1.81 2.57 -3.11
C ALA A 468 2.26 3.45 -1.94
N LEU A 469 3.37 3.09 -1.28
CA LEU A 469 3.90 3.87 -0.16
C LEU A 469 4.52 5.20 -0.61
N GLU A 470 5.25 5.22 -1.74
CA GLU A 470 5.79 6.46 -2.33
C GLU A 470 4.67 7.43 -2.69
N PHE A 471 3.60 6.94 -3.34
CA PHE A 471 2.41 7.73 -3.62
C PHE A 471 1.76 8.29 -2.34
N THR A 472 1.66 7.46 -1.30
CA THR A 472 1.09 7.89 -0.01
C THR A 472 1.90 9.02 0.62
N VAL A 473 3.23 8.92 0.61
CA VAL A 473 4.11 9.97 1.14
C VAL A 473 3.96 11.26 0.31
N GLU A 474 3.98 11.16 -1.02
CA GLU A 474 3.80 12.30 -1.92
C GLU A 474 2.46 13.00 -1.67
N SER A 475 1.36 12.24 -1.58
CA SER A 475 0.03 12.76 -1.26
C SER A 475 0.02 13.49 0.10
N CYS A 476 0.63 12.91 1.14
CA CYS A 476 0.69 13.54 2.46
C CYS A 476 1.48 14.86 2.44
N VAL A 477 2.66 14.87 1.82
CA VAL A 477 3.52 16.06 1.74
C VAL A 477 2.81 17.20 1.02
N ASN A 478 2.19 16.92 -0.12
CA ASN A 478 1.49 17.94 -0.92
C ASN A 478 0.18 18.40 -0.26
N SER A 479 -0.49 17.55 0.51
CA SER A 479 -1.69 17.94 1.27
C SER A 479 -1.38 18.91 2.41
N VAL A 480 -0.26 18.73 3.11
CA VAL A 480 0.18 19.60 4.21
C VAL A 480 0.78 20.89 3.66
N GLY A 481 1.54 20.81 2.58
CA GLY A 481 2.38 21.88 2.07
C GLY A 481 3.71 21.98 2.82
N VAL A 482 4.71 22.54 2.16
CA VAL A 482 6.11 22.49 2.63
C VAL A 482 6.69 23.90 2.75
N ASN A 483 7.27 24.23 3.91
CA ASN A 483 7.99 25.49 4.07
C ASN A 483 9.30 25.44 3.28
N LEU A 484 9.42 26.30 2.27
CA LEU A 484 10.54 26.34 1.34
C LEU A 484 11.89 26.63 2.03
N ASN A 485 11.86 27.45 3.09
CA ASN A 485 13.08 27.91 3.77
C ASN A 485 13.59 26.94 4.83
N THR A 486 12.74 26.03 5.37
CA THR A 486 13.14 25.13 6.46
C THR A 486 13.17 23.65 6.02
N ALA A 487 12.54 23.31 4.91
CA ALA A 487 12.43 21.92 4.45
C ALA A 487 13.78 21.27 4.14
N SER A 488 13.91 20.00 4.53
CA SER A 488 15.05 19.17 4.11
C SER A 488 14.96 18.80 2.63
N LYS A 489 16.08 18.35 2.05
CA LYS A 489 16.13 17.83 0.70
C LYS A 489 15.16 16.66 0.54
N GLU A 490 15.09 15.76 1.52
CA GLU A 490 14.24 14.57 1.51
C GLU A 490 12.76 14.97 1.44
N LEU A 491 12.34 15.96 2.25
CA LEU A 491 10.97 16.46 2.23
C LEU A 491 10.63 17.12 0.88
N LEU A 492 11.53 17.96 0.37
CA LEU A 492 11.36 18.63 -0.93
C LEU A 492 11.25 17.64 -2.10
N THR A 493 11.90 16.48 -2.02
CA THR A 493 11.85 15.46 -3.08
C THR A 493 10.44 14.94 -3.34
N TYR A 494 9.56 14.96 -2.32
CA TYR A 494 8.16 14.54 -2.42
C TYR A 494 7.19 15.67 -2.82
N VAL A 495 7.69 16.88 -3.00
CA VAL A 495 6.86 17.98 -3.53
C VAL A 495 6.61 17.74 -5.01
N SER A 496 5.36 17.89 -5.42
CA SER A 496 4.92 17.76 -6.82
C SER A 496 5.87 18.49 -7.78
N GLY A 497 6.37 17.81 -8.79
CA GLY A 497 7.29 18.37 -9.79
C GLY A 497 8.74 18.63 -9.32
N VAL A 498 9.07 18.31 -8.05
CA VAL A 498 10.42 18.47 -7.48
C VAL A 498 11.08 17.11 -7.28
N GLY A 499 11.81 16.62 -8.25
CA GLY A 499 12.61 15.41 -8.06
C GLY A 499 13.86 15.65 -7.23
N THR A 500 14.58 14.57 -6.90
CA THR A 500 15.78 14.58 -6.02
C THR A 500 16.83 15.61 -6.42
N GLN A 501 17.05 15.81 -7.73
CA GLN A 501 18.03 16.79 -8.22
C GLN A 501 17.57 18.23 -7.98
N LEU A 502 16.30 18.53 -8.25
CA LEU A 502 15.74 19.87 -8.00
C LEU A 502 15.68 20.18 -6.52
N ALA A 503 15.35 19.20 -5.67
CA ALA A 503 15.36 19.34 -4.22
C ALA A 503 16.77 19.75 -3.72
N GLN A 504 17.81 19.09 -4.23
CA GLN A 504 19.20 19.47 -3.92
C GLN A 504 19.51 20.90 -4.39
N ASN A 505 19.16 21.24 -5.64
CA ASN A 505 19.42 22.58 -6.18
C ASN A 505 18.70 23.69 -5.39
N ILE A 506 17.48 23.43 -4.87
CA ILE A 506 16.76 24.37 -4.00
C ILE A 506 17.52 24.59 -2.69
N VAL A 507 17.98 23.51 -2.06
CA VAL A 507 18.77 23.60 -0.82
C VAL A 507 20.09 24.34 -1.03
N ASP A 508 20.80 24.04 -2.11
CA ASP A 508 22.07 24.69 -2.46
C ASP A 508 21.85 26.18 -2.77
N TYR A 509 20.80 26.50 -3.52
CA TYR A 509 20.44 27.90 -3.82
C TYR A 509 20.15 28.70 -2.55
N ARG A 510 19.35 28.12 -1.62
CA ARG A 510 19.04 28.72 -0.33
C ARG A 510 20.30 28.94 0.53
N ALA A 511 21.22 27.99 0.54
CA ALA A 511 22.49 28.09 1.26
C ALA A 511 23.38 29.20 0.71
N ALA A 512 23.37 29.42 -0.60
CA ALA A 512 24.20 30.42 -1.26
C ALA A 512 23.61 31.84 -1.27
N ASN A 513 22.27 31.98 -1.35
CA ASN A 513 21.59 33.26 -1.57
C ASN A 513 20.72 33.73 -0.40
N GLY A 514 20.61 32.92 0.66
CA GLY A 514 19.71 33.18 1.80
C GLY A 514 18.28 32.69 1.53
N ASP A 515 17.38 33.01 2.44
CA ASP A 515 15.98 32.58 2.40
C ASP A 515 15.21 33.14 1.20
N PHE A 516 14.34 32.33 0.63
CA PHE A 516 13.40 32.76 -0.39
C PHE A 516 12.40 33.76 0.21
N ARG A 517 12.21 34.89 -0.49
CA ARG A 517 11.24 35.91 -0.13
C ARG A 517 9.97 35.81 -0.95
N THR A 518 10.06 35.24 -2.15
CA THR A 518 8.90 35.03 -3.05
C THR A 518 9.01 33.68 -3.74
N ARG A 519 7.86 33.07 -4.10
CA ARG A 519 7.81 31.85 -4.91
C ARG A 519 8.46 32.03 -6.28
N ARG A 520 8.39 33.24 -6.86
CA ARG A 520 9.00 33.51 -8.17
C ARG A 520 10.51 33.33 -8.19
N GLN A 521 11.19 33.48 -7.05
CA GLN A 521 12.62 33.23 -6.94
C GLN A 521 13.01 31.77 -7.23
N LEU A 522 12.07 30.82 -7.15
CA LEU A 522 12.31 29.42 -7.57
C LEU A 522 12.74 29.33 -9.03
N LEU A 523 12.32 30.22 -9.91
CA LEU A 523 12.75 30.24 -11.30
C LEU A 523 14.25 30.57 -11.47
N ASN A 524 14.91 31.10 -10.42
CA ASN A 524 16.36 31.32 -10.40
C ASN A 524 17.14 30.07 -9.97
N VAL A 525 16.47 29.03 -9.49
CA VAL A 525 17.10 27.77 -9.08
C VAL A 525 17.55 27.00 -10.34
N PRO A 526 18.82 26.55 -10.39
CA PRO A 526 19.32 25.80 -11.56
C PRO A 526 18.43 24.59 -11.90
N LYS A 527 18.10 24.43 -13.19
CA LYS A 527 17.25 23.38 -13.76
C LYS A 527 15.77 23.43 -13.36
N LEU A 528 15.32 24.40 -12.58
CA LEU A 528 13.92 24.57 -12.25
C LEU A 528 13.28 25.49 -13.33
N GLY A 529 12.73 24.86 -14.35
CA GLY A 529 12.06 25.56 -15.45
C GLY A 529 10.59 25.89 -15.17
N PRO A 530 9.91 26.61 -16.08
CA PRO A 530 8.51 27.05 -15.92
C PRO A 530 7.55 25.89 -15.61
N LYS A 531 7.73 24.73 -16.25
CA LYS A 531 6.89 23.53 -16.00
C LYS A 531 7.06 22.99 -14.60
N ALA A 532 8.29 22.88 -14.08
CA ALA A 532 8.52 22.44 -12.70
C ALA A 532 7.98 23.47 -11.70
N PHE A 533 8.14 24.76 -12.00
CA PHE A 533 7.55 25.84 -11.20
C PHE A 533 6.03 25.72 -11.12
N GLU A 534 5.34 25.56 -12.24
CA GLU A 534 3.91 25.32 -12.29
C GLU A 534 3.48 24.16 -11.40
N GLN A 535 4.19 23.04 -11.44
CA GLN A 535 3.85 21.85 -10.67
C GLN A 535 4.07 22.00 -9.16
N CYS A 536 5.10 22.76 -8.73
CA CYS A 536 5.52 22.79 -7.33
C CYS A 536 5.08 24.03 -6.56
N ALA A 537 4.91 25.18 -7.20
CA ALA A 537 4.77 26.47 -6.53
C ALA A 537 3.59 26.53 -5.54
N GLY A 538 2.47 25.93 -5.89
CA GLY A 538 1.28 25.91 -5.01
C GLY A 538 1.44 25.07 -3.74
N PHE A 539 2.42 24.15 -3.68
CA PHE A 539 2.68 23.29 -2.54
C PHE A 539 3.79 23.82 -1.61
N LEU A 540 4.58 24.79 -2.07
CA LEU A 540 5.66 25.40 -1.30
C LEU A 540 5.15 26.67 -0.60
N ARG A 541 5.50 26.84 0.67
CA ARG A 541 5.06 27.94 1.54
C ARG A 541 6.25 28.82 1.93
N ILE A 542 6.02 30.12 2.01
CA ILE A 542 6.97 31.12 2.53
C ILE A 542 6.21 31.98 3.56
N PRO A 543 6.24 31.58 4.86
CA PRO A 543 5.47 32.28 5.90
C PRO A 543 5.83 33.77 6.05
N ASP A 544 7.14 34.08 5.93
CA ASP A 544 7.69 35.46 6.10
C ASP A 544 8.06 36.08 4.75
N GLY A 545 7.34 35.71 3.68
CA GLY A 545 7.56 36.21 2.33
C GLY A 545 7.04 37.63 2.10
N ASP A 546 7.46 38.22 0.97
CA ASP A 546 7.04 39.56 0.57
C ASP A 546 5.59 39.59 0.04
N ASN A 547 5.07 38.47 -0.46
CA ASN A 547 3.69 38.30 -0.89
C ASN A 547 2.94 37.38 0.09
N PRO A 548 1.89 37.86 0.77
CA PRO A 548 1.14 37.05 1.72
C PRO A 548 0.49 35.79 1.11
N LEU A 549 0.21 35.78 -0.22
CA LEU A 549 -0.29 34.60 -0.93
C LEU A 549 0.76 33.48 -1.00
N ASP A 550 2.04 33.76 -0.88
CA ASP A 550 3.10 32.75 -0.87
C ASP A 550 3.03 31.85 0.39
N ASN A 551 2.30 32.24 1.43
CA ASN A 551 2.01 31.40 2.59
C ASN A 551 0.66 30.63 2.47
N THR A 552 -0.01 30.65 1.34
CA THR A 552 -1.30 29.98 1.11
C THR A 552 -1.15 28.81 0.14
N ALA A 553 -2.21 28.02 -0.06
CA ALA A 553 -2.25 27.02 -1.13
C ALA A 553 -2.78 27.59 -2.46
N VAL A 554 -3.02 28.89 -2.55
CA VAL A 554 -3.39 29.53 -3.81
C VAL A 554 -2.23 29.40 -4.78
N HIS A 555 -2.54 28.90 -5.98
CA HIS A 555 -1.54 28.75 -7.04
C HIS A 555 -1.14 30.12 -7.62
N PRO A 556 0.14 30.38 -7.95
CA PRO A 556 0.56 31.69 -8.49
C PRO A 556 -0.19 32.14 -9.75
N GLU A 557 -0.73 31.22 -10.56
CA GLU A 557 -1.58 31.57 -11.72
C GLU A 557 -2.86 32.32 -11.32
N ASN A 558 -3.35 32.13 -10.08
CA ASN A 558 -4.57 32.75 -9.55
C ASN A 558 -4.29 34.03 -8.73
N TYR A 559 -3.04 34.48 -8.59
CA TYR A 559 -2.73 35.70 -7.85
C TYR A 559 -3.43 36.95 -8.43
N PRO A 560 -3.41 37.17 -9.77
CA PRO A 560 -4.14 38.31 -10.35
C PRO A 560 -5.63 38.29 -10.02
N LEU A 561 -6.25 37.12 -9.92
CA LEU A 561 -7.65 36.99 -9.56
C LEU A 561 -7.92 37.44 -8.11
N VAL A 562 -7.06 37.03 -7.18
CA VAL A 562 -7.17 37.44 -5.76
C VAL A 562 -6.87 38.93 -5.59
N GLU A 563 -5.90 39.47 -6.32
CA GLU A 563 -5.59 40.89 -6.36
C GLU A 563 -6.80 41.71 -6.88
N GLN A 564 -7.50 41.22 -7.90
CA GLN A 564 -8.75 41.82 -8.40
C GLN A 564 -9.85 41.81 -7.32
N MET A 565 -10.04 40.66 -6.63
CA MET A 565 -11.02 40.54 -5.53
C MET A 565 -10.72 41.55 -4.41
N ALA A 566 -9.45 41.69 -4.02
CA ALA A 566 -9.04 42.67 -3.02
C ALA A 566 -9.29 44.13 -3.46
N ALA A 567 -8.98 44.46 -4.72
CA ALA A 567 -9.22 45.78 -5.28
C ALA A 567 -10.71 46.16 -5.30
N GLU A 568 -11.59 45.21 -5.67
CA GLU A 568 -13.05 45.43 -5.65
C GLU A 568 -13.59 45.58 -4.21
N CYS A 569 -12.96 44.95 -3.22
CA CYS A 569 -13.24 45.15 -1.80
C CYS A 569 -12.57 46.41 -1.24
N HIS A 570 -11.87 47.20 -2.04
CA HIS A 570 -11.11 48.39 -1.62
C HIS A 570 -10.09 48.13 -0.49
N CYS A 571 -9.43 46.98 -0.51
CA CYS A 571 -8.45 46.58 0.51
C CYS A 571 -7.20 45.96 -0.14
N SER A 572 -6.13 45.80 0.64
CA SER A 572 -4.95 45.05 0.22
C SER A 572 -5.23 43.55 0.30
N VAL A 573 -4.41 42.73 -0.36
CA VAL A 573 -4.50 41.26 -0.26
C VAL A 573 -4.29 40.78 1.20
N ASP A 574 -3.39 41.40 1.94
CA ASP A 574 -3.16 41.11 3.37
C ASP A 574 -4.38 41.45 4.23
N ASP A 575 -5.04 42.58 3.95
CA ASP A 575 -6.28 42.95 4.61
C ASP A 575 -7.40 41.99 4.25
N LEU A 576 -7.53 41.58 2.98
CA LEU A 576 -8.53 40.62 2.54
C LEU A 576 -8.39 39.27 3.29
N ILE A 577 -7.18 38.79 3.46
CA ILE A 577 -6.88 37.54 4.20
C ILE A 577 -7.33 37.65 5.66
N ARG A 578 -7.16 38.81 6.30
CA ARG A 578 -7.49 39.03 7.72
C ARG A 578 -8.95 39.43 7.97
N ASN A 579 -9.67 39.89 6.95
CA ASN A 579 -11.02 40.47 7.09
C ASN A 579 -12.11 39.55 6.54
N LYS A 580 -12.69 38.74 7.42
CA LYS A 580 -13.80 37.83 7.06
C LYS A 580 -15.06 38.55 6.57
N ALA A 581 -15.28 39.76 7.02
CA ALA A 581 -16.43 40.57 6.54
C ALA A 581 -16.26 40.98 5.07
N ALA A 582 -15.05 41.39 4.68
CA ALA A 582 -14.73 41.66 3.27
C ALA A 582 -14.83 40.39 2.41
N GLN A 583 -14.33 39.27 2.88
CA GLN A 583 -14.46 37.98 2.16
C GLN A 583 -15.93 37.60 1.93
N ALA A 584 -16.80 37.84 2.90
CA ALA A 584 -18.23 37.53 2.80
C ALA A 584 -18.99 38.39 1.77
N THR A 585 -18.44 39.53 1.34
CA THR A 585 -19.05 40.41 0.32
C THR A 585 -18.72 39.98 -1.11
N ILE A 586 -17.75 39.09 -1.30
CA ILE A 586 -17.29 38.64 -2.63
C ILE A 586 -18.35 37.76 -3.29
N ASN A 587 -18.83 38.18 -4.44
CA ASN A 587 -19.72 37.37 -5.27
C ASN A 587 -18.90 36.50 -6.24
N LEU A 588 -18.66 35.22 -5.86
CA LEU A 588 -17.84 34.30 -6.63
C LEU A 588 -18.34 34.03 -8.06
N GLN A 589 -19.65 34.20 -8.32
CA GLN A 589 -20.20 33.95 -9.65
C GLN A 589 -19.66 34.93 -10.70
N GLN A 590 -19.24 36.14 -10.29
CA GLN A 590 -18.67 37.15 -11.18
C GLN A 590 -17.29 36.79 -11.71
N TYR A 591 -16.57 35.96 -10.97
CA TYR A 591 -15.20 35.48 -11.29
C TYR A 591 -15.20 34.12 -11.98
N ALA A 592 -16.36 33.46 -12.08
CA ALA A 592 -16.44 32.13 -12.69
C ALA A 592 -16.23 32.25 -14.22
N THR A 593 -15.18 31.59 -14.69
CA THR A 593 -14.78 31.49 -16.09
C THR A 593 -14.50 30.05 -16.47
N ALA A 594 -14.24 29.79 -17.74
CA ALA A 594 -13.81 28.47 -18.19
C ALA A 594 -12.44 28.03 -17.57
N ALA A 595 -11.60 29.01 -17.21
CA ALA A 595 -10.29 28.75 -16.59
C ALA A 595 -10.37 28.65 -15.05
N HIS A 596 -11.31 29.40 -14.43
CA HIS A 596 -11.50 29.47 -12.99
C HIS A 596 -12.94 29.10 -12.66
N GLY A 597 -13.24 27.83 -12.49
CA GLY A 597 -14.57 27.35 -12.13
C GLY A 597 -14.89 27.55 -10.65
N MET A 598 -16.15 27.28 -10.28
CA MET A 598 -16.59 27.38 -8.88
C MET A 598 -15.74 26.53 -7.89
N PRO A 599 -15.29 25.31 -8.23
CA PRO A 599 -14.41 24.54 -7.35
C PRO A 599 -13.12 25.27 -6.99
N THR A 600 -12.43 25.84 -7.99
CA THR A 600 -11.19 26.63 -7.76
C THR A 600 -11.45 27.89 -6.94
N LEU A 601 -12.55 28.60 -7.21
CA LEU A 601 -12.91 29.79 -6.44
C LEU A 601 -13.23 29.50 -4.98
N LEU A 602 -13.92 28.39 -4.71
CA LEU A 602 -14.20 27.94 -3.34
C LEU A 602 -12.91 27.55 -2.59
N ASP A 603 -11.98 26.88 -3.26
CA ASP A 603 -10.67 26.55 -2.69
C ASP A 603 -9.87 27.83 -2.36
N ILE A 604 -9.85 28.82 -3.25
CA ILE A 604 -9.21 30.12 -3.00
C ILE A 604 -9.81 30.76 -1.75
N MET A 605 -11.14 30.84 -1.65
CA MET A 605 -11.79 31.45 -0.49
C MET A 605 -11.50 30.69 0.81
N ALA A 606 -11.45 29.37 0.78
CA ALA A 606 -11.09 28.55 1.94
C ALA A 606 -9.65 28.80 2.41
N GLU A 607 -8.73 29.05 1.46
CA GLU A 607 -7.33 29.39 1.77
C GLU A 607 -7.18 30.84 2.28
N LEU A 608 -8.00 31.77 1.81
CA LEU A 608 -8.02 33.14 2.33
C LEU A 608 -8.60 33.20 3.76
N ASP A 609 -9.60 32.35 4.09
CA ASP A 609 -10.17 32.26 5.44
C ASP A 609 -9.15 31.74 6.48
N LYS A 610 -8.31 30.80 6.06
CA LYS A 610 -7.30 30.16 6.94
C LYS A 610 -6.01 29.89 6.18
N PRO A 611 -5.19 30.93 5.93
CA PRO A 611 -3.98 30.80 5.15
C PRO A 611 -2.96 29.85 5.80
N GLY A 612 -2.36 29.00 4.99
CA GLY A 612 -1.32 28.07 5.44
C GLY A 612 -1.77 27.06 6.48
N ARG A 613 -3.07 26.75 6.56
CA ARG A 613 -3.62 25.80 7.53
C ARG A 613 -2.99 24.41 7.35
N ASP A 614 -2.38 23.93 8.43
CA ASP A 614 -1.99 22.54 8.55
C ASP A 614 -3.28 21.66 8.76
N PRO A 615 -3.56 20.68 7.91
CA PRO A 615 -4.74 19.82 8.06
C PRO A 615 -4.64 18.86 9.24
N ARG A 616 -3.45 18.70 9.84
CA ARG A 616 -3.22 17.81 10.97
C ARG A 616 -3.89 18.35 12.24
N LYS A 617 -4.36 17.44 13.10
CA LYS A 617 -5.00 17.78 14.39
C LYS A 617 -3.97 18.32 15.38
N ALA A 618 -4.42 19.01 16.43
CA ALA A 618 -3.56 19.38 17.55
C ALA A 618 -3.18 18.14 18.38
N ILE A 619 -1.96 18.13 18.92
CA ILE A 619 -1.46 17.03 19.78
C ILE A 619 -2.20 17.02 21.12
N SER A 620 -2.58 15.85 21.60
CA SER A 620 -3.17 15.62 22.93
C SER A 620 -2.35 14.60 23.70
N VAL A 621 -2.33 14.73 25.03
CA VAL A 621 -1.66 13.78 25.93
C VAL A 621 -2.70 12.87 26.56
N MET A 622 -2.50 11.55 26.47
CA MET A 622 -3.28 10.56 27.18
C MET A 622 -2.50 10.03 28.37
N LYS A 623 -3.22 9.71 29.44
CA LYS A 623 -2.68 8.97 30.59
C LYS A 623 -3.28 7.57 30.59
N PHE A 624 -2.42 6.55 30.66
CA PHE A 624 -2.86 5.19 30.97
C PHE A 624 -3.41 5.10 32.38
N ASP A 625 -4.14 4.02 32.64
CA ASP A 625 -4.72 3.79 33.96
C ASP A 625 -3.64 3.26 34.93
N ASP A 626 -3.40 3.99 36.01
CA ASP A 626 -2.37 3.66 37.00
C ASP A 626 -2.69 2.38 37.81
N THR A 627 -3.91 1.85 37.71
CA THR A 627 -4.36 0.67 38.43
C THR A 627 -3.93 -0.67 37.80
N VAL A 628 -3.54 -0.64 36.52
CA VAL A 628 -3.14 -1.85 35.75
C VAL A 628 -1.66 -1.73 35.36
N ASN A 629 -0.85 -2.61 35.89
CA ASN A 629 0.60 -2.61 35.68
C ASN A 629 1.14 -3.87 35.02
N SER A 630 0.38 -4.97 35.09
CA SER A 630 0.77 -6.28 34.57
C SER A 630 -0.43 -7.04 34.02
N PHE A 631 -0.16 -8.12 33.31
CA PHE A 631 -1.22 -9.01 32.80
C PHE A 631 -2.09 -9.60 33.93
N ASP A 632 -1.52 -9.82 35.10
CA ASP A 632 -2.20 -10.43 36.26
C ASP A 632 -3.20 -9.48 36.93
N ASP A 633 -3.09 -8.17 36.67
CA ASP A 633 -4.03 -7.16 37.18
C ASP A 633 -5.31 -7.09 36.36
N LEU A 634 -5.33 -7.73 35.19
CA LEU A 634 -6.46 -7.67 34.26
C LEU A 634 -7.66 -8.49 34.77
N ARG A 635 -8.86 -7.94 34.57
CA ARG A 635 -10.14 -8.61 34.83
C ARG A 635 -11.12 -8.34 33.69
N GLU A 636 -11.93 -9.33 33.37
CA GLU A 636 -13.02 -9.15 32.40
C GLU A 636 -14.00 -8.06 32.87
N GLY A 637 -14.47 -7.26 31.93
CA GLY A 637 -15.35 -6.12 32.19
C GLY A 637 -14.62 -4.81 32.57
N LEU A 638 -13.31 -4.83 32.87
CA LEU A 638 -12.55 -3.63 33.20
C LEU A 638 -12.47 -2.70 31.97
N VAL A 639 -12.72 -1.41 32.20
CA VAL A 639 -12.62 -0.36 31.18
C VAL A 639 -11.32 0.39 31.38
N LEU A 640 -10.50 0.47 30.33
CA LEU A 640 -9.16 1.06 30.35
C LEU A 640 -9.01 2.06 29.22
N ASN A 641 -8.12 3.01 29.42
CA ASN A 641 -7.61 3.84 28.34
C ASN A 641 -6.60 3.06 27.51
N GLY A 642 -6.66 3.17 26.20
CA GLY A 642 -5.73 2.51 25.31
C GLY A 642 -5.37 3.35 24.11
N ILE A 643 -4.25 3.00 23.47
CA ILE A 643 -3.76 3.63 22.24
C ILE A 643 -3.73 2.58 21.15
N VAL A 644 -4.29 2.89 19.99
CA VAL A 644 -4.21 2.03 18.80
C VAL A 644 -2.76 1.92 18.34
N THR A 645 -2.21 0.71 18.38
CA THR A 645 -0.82 0.44 17.97
C THR A 645 -0.71 -0.15 16.58
N ASN A 646 -1.74 -0.87 16.12
CA ASN A 646 -1.75 -1.46 14.77
C ASN A 646 -3.18 -1.69 14.31
N ILE A 647 -3.43 -1.49 13.01
CA ILE A 647 -4.71 -1.75 12.36
C ILE A 647 -4.51 -2.85 11.34
N THR A 648 -5.36 -3.87 11.41
CA THR A 648 -5.38 -5.02 10.48
C THR A 648 -6.79 -5.23 9.93
N GLN A 649 -6.92 -6.03 8.88
CA GLN A 649 -8.24 -6.33 8.29
C GLN A 649 -9.22 -7.01 9.26
N PHE A 650 -8.72 -7.78 10.22
CA PHE A 650 -9.55 -8.53 11.16
C PHE A 650 -9.78 -7.81 12.49
N GLY A 651 -9.14 -6.66 12.71
CA GLY A 651 -9.30 -5.89 13.94
C GLY A 651 -8.12 -4.98 14.25
N VAL A 652 -8.13 -4.45 15.46
CA VAL A 652 -7.23 -3.38 15.90
C VAL A 652 -6.50 -3.81 17.16
N PHE A 653 -5.18 -3.66 17.18
CA PHE A 653 -4.37 -3.87 18.37
C PHE A 653 -4.29 -2.57 19.17
N VAL A 654 -4.51 -2.69 20.46
CA VAL A 654 -4.56 -1.56 21.38
C VAL A 654 -3.60 -1.80 22.54
N ASP A 655 -2.67 -0.88 22.75
CA ASP A 655 -1.87 -0.82 23.97
C ASP A 655 -2.72 -0.26 25.10
N ILE A 656 -2.89 -1.03 26.16
CA ILE A 656 -3.69 -0.70 27.35
C ILE A 656 -2.82 -0.39 28.57
N GLY A 657 -1.54 -0.07 28.37
CA GLY A 657 -0.58 0.26 29.43
C GLY A 657 0.17 -0.93 30.02
N ILE A 658 0.06 -2.15 29.46
CA ILE A 658 0.84 -3.33 29.85
C ILE A 658 1.68 -3.87 28.67
N LYS A 659 2.51 -4.87 28.90
CA LYS A 659 3.44 -5.41 27.88
C LYS A 659 2.70 -6.01 26.67
N GLU A 660 1.57 -6.63 26.90
CA GLU A 660 0.74 -7.31 25.91
C GLU A 660 -0.31 -6.35 25.33
N ASN A 661 -0.39 -6.26 24.01
CA ASN A 661 -1.45 -5.52 23.36
C ASN A 661 -2.74 -6.33 23.34
N GLY A 662 -3.88 -5.68 23.60
CA GLY A 662 -5.18 -6.28 23.42
C GLY A 662 -5.66 -6.18 21.98
N LEU A 663 -6.51 -7.12 21.56
CA LEU A 663 -7.12 -7.14 20.23
C LEU A 663 -8.62 -6.76 20.33
N VAL A 664 -9.02 -5.71 19.63
CA VAL A 664 -10.42 -5.44 19.31
C VAL A 664 -10.70 -6.05 17.94
N HIS A 665 -11.44 -7.16 17.90
CA HIS A 665 -11.85 -7.77 16.63
C HIS A 665 -12.78 -6.83 15.85
N ILE A 666 -12.78 -6.90 14.52
CA ILE A 666 -13.58 -6.02 13.66
C ILE A 666 -15.05 -5.98 14.05
N SER A 667 -15.63 -7.11 14.47
CA SER A 667 -17.01 -7.19 14.98
C SER A 667 -17.25 -6.48 16.31
N GLU A 668 -16.20 -6.08 17.02
CA GLU A 668 -16.24 -5.44 18.34
C GLU A 668 -15.92 -3.93 18.28
N LEU A 669 -15.66 -3.40 17.08
CA LEU A 669 -15.32 -1.99 16.87
C LEU A 669 -16.53 -1.06 16.93
N SER A 670 -17.71 -1.54 16.51
CA SER A 670 -18.95 -0.77 16.45
C SER A 670 -20.16 -1.68 16.59
N ASP A 671 -21.30 -1.11 16.95
CA ASP A 671 -22.61 -1.78 16.94
C ASP A 671 -23.14 -1.98 15.51
N HIS A 672 -22.65 -1.19 14.55
CA HIS A 672 -22.95 -1.33 13.13
C HIS A 672 -21.90 -2.18 12.42
N TYR A 673 -22.27 -2.72 11.26
CA TYR A 673 -21.33 -3.47 10.42
C TYR A 673 -20.17 -2.57 9.96
N VAL A 674 -18.95 -3.00 10.22
CA VAL A 674 -17.70 -2.33 9.81
C VAL A 674 -17.05 -3.19 8.73
N SER A 675 -16.81 -2.61 7.56
CA SER A 675 -16.10 -3.28 6.46
C SER A 675 -14.59 -3.15 6.60
N THR A 676 -14.14 -1.99 7.05
CA THR A 676 -12.71 -1.66 7.19
C THR A 676 -12.46 -1.01 8.55
N PRO A 677 -11.61 -1.59 9.42
CA PRO A 677 -11.33 -1.04 10.75
C PRO A 677 -10.87 0.41 10.77
N SER A 678 -10.12 0.86 9.75
CA SER A 678 -9.64 2.24 9.61
C SER A 678 -10.75 3.28 9.33
N ASP A 679 -11.97 2.83 9.01
CA ASP A 679 -13.13 3.74 8.89
C ASP A 679 -13.65 4.17 10.28
N VAL A 680 -13.34 3.40 11.31
CA VAL A 680 -13.85 3.61 12.69
C VAL A 680 -12.76 4.17 13.60
N VAL A 681 -11.52 3.68 13.46
CA VAL A 681 -10.39 4.03 14.33
C VAL A 681 -9.15 4.39 13.53
N ALA A 682 -8.32 5.25 14.09
CA ALA A 682 -7.05 5.66 13.52
C ALA A 682 -5.86 5.14 14.33
N LEU A 683 -4.71 4.97 13.68
CA LEU A 683 -3.46 4.61 14.35
C LEU A 683 -3.09 5.71 15.37
N HIS A 684 -2.58 5.31 16.53
CA HIS A 684 -2.31 6.18 17.68
C HIS A 684 -3.53 6.95 18.23
N GLN A 685 -4.74 6.60 17.80
CA GLN A 685 -5.95 7.12 18.41
C GLN A 685 -6.06 6.64 19.85
N GLN A 686 -6.42 7.55 20.72
CA GLN A 686 -6.75 7.27 22.11
C GLN A 686 -8.19 6.77 22.18
N LEU A 687 -8.39 5.63 22.84
CA LEU A 687 -9.67 4.95 22.95
C LEU A 687 -9.90 4.52 24.39
N ARG A 688 -11.17 4.42 24.77
CA ARG A 688 -11.57 3.64 25.95
C ARG A 688 -12.02 2.27 25.49
N VAL A 689 -11.42 1.23 26.05
CA VAL A 689 -11.69 -0.17 25.70
C VAL A 689 -12.13 -0.95 26.94
N ARG A 690 -13.03 -1.93 26.73
CA ARG A 690 -13.42 -2.88 27.79
C ARG A 690 -12.79 -4.22 27.50
N ILE A 691 -12.28 -4.87 28.54
CA ILE A 691 -11.79 -6.25 28.46
C ILE A 691 -12.98 -7.18 28.32
N LYS A 692 -13.03 -7.92 27.20
CA LYS A 692 -14.09 -8.88 26.88
C LYS A 692 -13.76 -10.29 27.38
N ALA A 693 -12.51 -10.72 27.16
CA ALA A 693 -12.02 -12.02 27.59
C ALA A 693 -10.49 -12.01 27.72
N ILE A 694 -9.96 -12.88 28.60
CA ILE A 694 -8.54 -13.04 28.85
C ILE A 694 -8.17 -14.52 28.66
N ASP A 695 -7.25 -14.80 27.73
CA ASP A 695 -6.62 -16.12 27.55
C ASP A 695 -5.26 -16.11 28.26
N ALA A 696 -5.24 -16.64 29.48
CA ALA A 696 -4.06 -16.64 30.33
C ALA A 696 -2.93 -17.57 29.79
N GLU A 697 -3.28 -18.70 29.16
CA GLU A 697 -2.31 -19.64 28.61
C GLU A 697 -1.53 -19.05 27.43
N ARG A 698 -2.24 -18.33 26.55
CA ARG A 698 -1.68 -17.70 25.36
C ARG A 698 -1.33 -16.23 25.57
N ARG A 699 -1.56 -15.68 26.75
CA ARG A 699 -1.39 -14.25 27.09
C ARG A 699 -2.08 -13.33 26.08
N ARG A 700 -3.33 -13.64 25.70
CA ARG A 700 -4.11 -12.86 24.75
C ARG A 700 -5.26 -12.15 25.47
N ILE A 701 -5.50 -10.92 25.05
CA ILE A 701 -6.52 -10.05 25.61
C ILE A 701 -7.49 -9.68 24.50
N ALA A 702 -8.74 -10.08 24.63
CA ALA A 702 -9.81 -9.65 23.74
C ALA A 702 -10.48 -8.41 24.31
N LEU A 703 -10.58 -7.38 23.49
CA LEU A 703 -11.15 -6.07 23.83
C LEU A 703 -12.41 -5.78 23.01
N THR A 704 -13.23 -4.86 23.48
CA THR A 704 -14.41 -4.34 22.77
C THR A 704 -14.55 -2.83 22.95
N LEU A 705 -15.04 -2.14 21.92
CA LEU A 705 -15.47 -0.74 21.97
C LEU A 705 -16.98 -0.60 22.20
N LYS A 706 -17.72 -1.71 22.14
CA LYS A 706 -19.18 -1.70 22.30
C LYS A 706 -19.58 -1.38 23.73
N ASN A 707 -20.58 -0.53 23.87
CA ASN A 707 -21.10 -0.08 25.16
C ASN A 707 -20.00 0.54 26.06
N VAL A 708 -19.05 1.26 25.46
CA VAL A 708 -18.01 2.04 26.15
C VAL A 708 -18.15 3.48 25.70
N ASP A 709 -18.36 4.40 26.64
CA ASP A 709 -18.42 5.83 26.33
C ASP A 709 -17.02 6.31 25.89
N GLN A 710 -16.93 6.77 24.66
CA GLN A 710 -15.74 7.42 24.12
C GLN A 710 -15.79 8.91 24.48
N GLN A 711 -14.78 9.42 25.17
CA GLN A 711 -14.68 10.85 25.55
C GLN A 711 -14.21 11.70 24.37
#